data_274f4f0741bbaeecfa0c03d0f4547cfb
#
_entry.id   274f4f0741bbaeecfa0c03d0f4547cfb
#
_cell.length_a   1.000
_cell.length_b   1.000
_cell.length_c   1.000
_cell.angle_alpha   90.00
_cell.angle_beta   90.00
_cell.angle_gamma   90.00
#
_symmetry.space_group_name_H-M   'P 1'
#
loop_
_entity.id
_entity.type
_entity.pdbx_description
1 polymer ?
#
loop_
_entity_poly.entity_id
_entity_poly.type
_entity_poly.pdbx_seq_one_letter_code
_entity_poly.pdbx_strand_id
1 'polypeptide(L)'
;MSRAAWRGWLLAITLGCCAVPAPAQHAMAPLLHPLFQDHAVLQRDQPVPVWGTAASGVSVRVQLAGRTATTRADDSGHWQALLPPLAAGGPYELAIRAGDSIQVVRDVLMGDVWLCSGQSNMELPVWRALDAASEIAAATQPMIRLFTVPKAAAVSPRQEFAGPVAWQPASPDTVRDFSAACFYFARELQKTVAVPMGLIQAAWGGSRIEAWTSASALRRQDGMDPALDVLALYAADPVAATARWGQHWQQWWSAHTGAGADERPWQPAADRTGWQQAPSLLGAWEHWGVPALSHYNGMVWYRSQVTLAVAQAGQGARLELGAVDETDMTWVNGVAVGSENAPGTARSYAVPAALLDAGANTVVINVLDTYGDGGLAGPASAQALVLDDGTRLVLDAPWQYQPAPTAQAPPLAPWHAATGLSTLHSGMIAPLGQPGLRGILWYQGESNTGDGAAYAVRLRGLRDDWRARFGAQVPLLVVQLAGYGQPPEAPMESGWAQVREAQRRVAAEDPHAGLALAIDIGDAYDIHPPNKQELGRRLARVARRVVYGERAIAASGPTARTVSRTPAGIRIAFDDVTGALATTGANGPIGFELCDAQARQCTYVEALLDGPDVVLQSPQPAPGARVRYCWADGPICTLRDRSGAPAGPFELSLDAAEIP
;
A
#
# COMPACT_ATOMS: atom_id res chain seq x y z
N MET A 1 -65.32 52.37 19.32
CA MET A 1 -66.17 51.78 20.36
C MET A 1 -65.35 50.78 21.08
N SER A 2 -64.73 51.17 22.16
CA SER A 2 -65.12 51.05 23.53
C SER A 2 -65.13 49.59 24.04
N ARG A 3 -64.25 49.27 24.91
CA ARG A 3 -64.17 48.97 26.36
C ARG A 3 -63.41 47.63 26.51
N ALA A 4 -62.68 47.26 27.54
CA ALA A 4 -62.16 47.87 28.75
C ALA A 4 -61.28 46.73 29.43
N ALA A 5 -60.33 47.17 30.17
CA ALA A 5 -59.39 46.31 30.91
C ALA A 5 -60.02 45.57 32.08
N TRP A 6 -59.46 44.38 32.39
CA TRP A 6 -59.44 43.84 33.78
C TRP A 6 -58.09 43.19 34.07
N ARG A 7 -57.42 43.70 35.08
CA ARG A 7 -56.20 43.19 35.69
C ARG A 7 -56.57 42.08 36.71
N GLY A 8 -55.99 40.93 36.51
CA GLY A 8 -55.98 39.88 37.52
C GLY A 8 -54.56 39.49 37.85
N TRP A 9 -54.11 39.74 39.07
CA TRP A 9 -52.85 39.33 39.62
C TRP A 9 -52.96 37.85 39.99
N LEU A 10 -52.09 36.98 39.37
CA LEU A 10 -51.86 35.63 39.81
C LEU A 10 -50.45 35.54 40.38
N LEU A 11 -50.33 35.28 41.66
CA LEU A 11 -49.11 34.91 42.36
C LEU A 11 -48.66 33.55 41.83
N ALA A 12 -47.54 33.49 41.12
CA ALA A 12 -46.86 32.24 40.77
C ALA A 12 -45.89 31.83 41.89
N ILE A 13 -46.22 30.83 42.64
CA ILE A 13 -45.28 30.12 43.57
C ILE A 13 -44.37 29.28 42.71
N THR A 14 -43.10 29.70 42.57
CA THR A 14 -42.06 28.88 41.96
C THR A 14 -41.54 27.84 42.95
N LEU A 15 -41.98 26.59 42.82
CA LEU A 15 -41.31 25.44 43.42
C LEU A 15 -39.94 25.24 42.70
N GLY A 16 -38.86 25.58 43.37
CA GLY A 16 -37.53 25.22 42.91
C GLY A 16 -37.30 23.71 43.04
N CYS A 17 -37.42 23.00 41.91
CA CYS A 17 -36.89 21.64 41.80
C CYS A 17 -35.35 21.70 41.76
N CYS A 18 -34.71 21.35 42.86
CA CYS A 18 -33.28 20.99 42.84
C CYS A 18 -33.10 19.71 42.06
N ALA A 19 -32.77 19.82 40.76
CA ALA A 19 -32.33 18.69 39.99
C ALA A 19 -30.94 18.27 40.54
N VAL A 20 -30.90 17.15 41.26
CA VAL A 20 -29.67 16.47 41.61
C VAL A 20 -29.06 15.98 40.30
N PRO A 21 -27.81 16.37 39.92
CA PRO A 21 -27.21 15.83 38.73
C PRO A 21 -27.05 14.32 38.93
N ALA A 22 -27.63 13.52 38.03
CA ALA A 22 -27.38 12.08 38.00
C ALA A 22 -25.85 11.89 37.78
N PRO A 23 -25.20 10.99 38.56
CA PRO A 23 -23.80 10.70 38.33
C PRO A 23 -23.63 10.26 36.87
N ALA A 24 -22.75 10.94 36.14
CA ALA A 24 -22.34 10.50 34.81
C ALA A 24 -21.84 9.07 34.96
N GLN A 25 -22.58 8.11 34.40
CA GLN A 25 -22.07 6.76 34.23
C GLN A 25 -20.81 6.88 33.37
N HIS A 26 -19.64 6.78 33.99
CA HIS A 26 -18.40 6.59 33.27
C HIS A 26 -18.59 5.29 32.48
N ALA A 27 -18.73 5.41 31.15
CA ALA A 27 -18.66 4.27 30.27
C ALA A 27 -17.33 3.58 30.59
N MET A 28 -17.39 2.39 31.13
CA MET A 28 -16.18 1.63 31.45
C MET A 28 -15.43 1.38 30.14
N ALA A 29 -14.14 1.64 30.12
CA ALA A 29 -13.29 1.32 28.99
C ALA A 29 -13.47 -0.18 28.61
N PRO A 30 -13.57 -0.52 27.33
CA PRO A 30 -13.75 -1.90 26.91
C PRO A 30 -12.57 -2.75 27.38
N LEU A 31 -12.85 -3.95 27.88
CA LEU A 31 -11.83 -4.90 28.36
C LEU A 31 -11.06 -5.53 27.21
N LEU A 32 -11.69 -5.66 26.03
CA LEU A 32 -11.14 -6.31 24.84
C LEU A 32 -10.62 -5.28 23.84
N HIS A 33 -9.52 -5.66 23.19
CA HIS A 33 -9.07 -4.95 21.98
C HIS A 33 -10.17 -4.97 20.90
N PRO A 34 -10.31 -3.89 20.08
CA PRO A 34 -11.40 -3.78 19.09
C PRO A 34 -11.43 -4.86 17.99
N LEU A 35 -10.41 -5.68 17.87
CA LEU A 35 -10.43 -6.86 16.99
C LEU A 35 -11.40 -7.94 17.49
N PHE A 36 -11.68 -7.99 18.81
CA PHE A 36 -12.57 -8.97 19.43
C PHE A 36 -13.96 -8.35 19.62
N GLN A 37 -14.83 -8.58 18.65
CA GLN A 37 -16.20 -8.06 18.62
C GLN A 37 -17.19 -9.17 18.21
N ASP A 38 -18.47 -8.87 18.27
CA ASP A 38 -19.50 -9.75 17.74
C ASP A 38 -19.17 -10.09 16.27
N HIS A 39 -19.50 -11.31 15.87
CA HIS A 39 -19.23 -11.86 14.54
C HIS A 39 -17.75 -12.15 14.22
N ALA A 40 -16.83 -12.04 15.18
CA ALA A 40 -15.40 -12.29 14.94
C ALA A 40 -15.14 -13.74 14.52
N VAL A 41 -14.10 -13.92 13.69
CA VAL A 41 -13.48 -15.24 13.46
C VAL A 41 -12.11 -15.26 14.12
N LEU A 42 -11.85 -16.29 14.93
CA LEU A 42 -10.56 -16.52 15.55
C LEU A 42 -9.90 -17.75 14.92
N GLN A 43 -8.57 -17.72 14.82
CA GLN A 43 -7.81 -18.76 14.13
C GLN A 43 -7.88 -20.10 14.88
N ARG A 44 -8.35 -21.14 14.18
CA ARG A 44 -8.42 -22.53 14.65
C ARG A 44 -7.06 -23.24 14.65
N ASP A 45 -7.03 -24.39 15.36
CA ASP A 45 -5.94 -25.39 15.34
C ASP A 45 -4.59 -24.86 15.85
N GLN A 46 -4.57 -23.72 16.52
CA GLN A 46 -3.40 -23.15 17.20
C GLN A 46 -3.84 -22.42 18.48
N PRO A 47 -2.92 -22.11 19.40
CA PRO A 47 -3.23 -21.30 20.58
C PRO A 47 -3.90 -19.99 20.18
N VAL A 48 -5.00 -19.63 20.88
CA VAL A 48 -5.81 -18.44 20.55
C VAL A 48 -5.42 -17.29 21.47
N PRO A 49 -4.66 -16.29 20.99
CA PRO A 49 -4.35 -15.10 21.77
C PRO A 49 -5.57 -14.20 21.86
N VAL A 50 -5.88 -13.75 23.09
CA VAL A 50 -6.90 -12.74 23.38
C VAL A 50 -6.26 -11.69 24.26
N TRP A 51 -6.47 -10.41 23.95
CA TRP A 51 -5.84 -9.31 24.67
C TRP A 51 -6.76 -8.10 24.78
N GLY A 52 -6.38 -7.17 25.64
CA GLY A 52 -7.09 -5.92 25.86
C GLY A 52 -6.51 -5.13 27.03
N THR A 53 -7.35 -4.34 27.68
CA THR A 53 -6.96 -3.50 28.80
C THR A 53 -7.85 -3.72 30.01
N ALA A 54 -7.29 -3.55 31.22
CA ALA A 54 -7.98 -3.59 32.49
C ALA A 54 -7.22 -2.73 33.51
N ALA A 55 -7.74 -2.55 34.73
CA ALA A 55 -6.97 -1.88 35.76
C ALA A 55 -5.68 -2.66 36.09
N SER A 56 -4.58 -1.94 36.31
CA SER A 56 -3.28 -2.53 36.65
C SER A 56 -3.39 -3.56 37.76
N GLY A 57 -2.72 -4.70 37.58
CA GLY A 57 -2.66 -5.78 38.55
C GLY A 57 -3.95 -6.61 38.71
N VAL A 58 -5.04 -6.28 38.00
CA VAL A 58 -6.29 -7.04 38.08
C VAL A 58 -6.15 -8.40 37.38
N SER A 59 -6.69 -9.44 38.00
CA SER A 59 -6.77 -10.77 37.38
C SER A 59 -7.85 -10.78 36.31
N VAL A 60 -7.48 -11.22 35.09
CA VAL A 60 -8.37 -11.32 33.93
C VAL A 60 -8.58 -12.78 33.60
N ARG A 61 -9.84 -13.18 33.47
CA ARG A 61 -10.28 -14.53 33.07
C ARG A 61 -10.98 -14.46 31.73
N VAL A 62 -10.51 -15.27 30.78
CA VAL A 62 -11.04 -15.39 29.42
C VAL A 62 -11.68 -16.76 29.26
N GLN A 63 -12.89 -16.83 28.71
CA GLN A 63 -13.61 -18.08 28.43
C GLN A 63 -14.12 -18.10 27.00
N LEU A 64 -13.90 -19.21 26.28
CA LEU A 64 -14.38 -19.45 24.92
C LEU A 64 -14.63 -20.95 24.72
N ALA A 65 -15.78 -21.36 24.24
CA ALA A 65 -16.11 -22.75 23.89
C ALA A 65 -15.72 -23.77 25.01
N GLY A 66 -16.00 -23.44 26.27
CA GLY A 66 -15.67 -24.27 27.43
C GLY A 66 -14.18 -24.26 27.84
N ARG A 67 -13.32 -23.57 27.13
CA ARG A 67 -11.91 -23.35 27.50
C ARG A 67 -11.77 -22.09 28.34
N THR A 68 -10.80 -22.10 29.25
CA THR A 68 -10.52 -20.97 30.13
C THR A 68 -9.01 -20.70 30.17
N ALA A 69 -8.65 -19.41 30.13
CA ALA A 69 -7.31 -18.93 30.44
C ALA A 69 -7.41 -17.80 31.47
N THR A 70 -6.38 -17.65 32.31
CA THR A 70 -6.28 -16.57 33.31
C THR A 70 -4.94 -15.88 33.16
N THR A 71 -4.95 -14.57 33.23
CA THR A 71 -3.76 -13.72 33.20
C THR A 71 -3.93 -12.56 34.18
N ARG A 72 -2.98 -11.64 34.23
CA ARG A 72 -3.04 -10.40 35.03
C ARG A 72 -2.67 -9.22 34.15
N ALA A 73 -3.40 -8.12 34.29
CA ALA A 73 -3.02 -6.87 33.65
C ALA A 73 -1.69 -6.35 34.23
N ASP A 74 -0.79 -5.90 33.35
CA ASP A 74 0.49 -5.30 33.72
C ASP A 74 0.34 -3.90 34.32
N ASP A 75 1.45 -3.24 34.64
CA ASP A 75 1.44 -1.91 35.25
C ASP A 75 0.83 -0.84 34.34
N SER A 76 0.84 -1.04 33.03
CA SER A 76 0.20 -0.17 32.02
C SER A 76 -1.27 -0.52 31.77
N GLY A 77 -1.78 -1.58 32.41
CA GLY A 77 -3.14 -2.06 32.25
C GLY A 77 -3.35 -3.01 31.06
N HIS A 78 -2.31 -3.35 30.30
CA HIS A 78 -2.43 -4.31 29.22
C HIS A 78 -2.45 -5.76 29.75
N TRP A 79 -3.23 -6.60 29.10
CA TRP A 79 -3.25 -8.02 29.38
C TRP A 79 -3.36 -8.85 28.10
N GLN A 80 -2.77 -10.03 28.13
CA GLN A 80 -2.91 -11.05 27.09
C GLN A 80 -3.11 -12.42 27.75
N ALA A 81 -4.08 -13.17 27.28
CA ALA A 81 -4.34 -14.55 27.65
C ALA A 81 -4.22 -15.44 26.41
N LEU A 82 -3.74 -16.68 26.60
CA LEU A 82 -3.59 -17.65 25.53
C LEU A 82 -4.51 -18.84 25.84
N LEU A 83 -5.57 -19.00 25.06
CA LEU A 83 -6.45 -20.17 25.15
C LEU A 83 -5.84 -21.35 24.39
N PRO A 84 -6.10 -22.60 24.84
CA PRO A 84 -5.71 -23.79 24.11
C PRO A 84 -6.30 -23.82 22.68
N PRO A 85 -5.68 -24.56 21.75
CA PRO A 85 -6.22 -24.72 20.39
C PRO A 85 -7.67 -25.21 20.40
N LEU A 86 -8.46 -24.69 19.46
CA LEU A 86 -9.85 -25.07 19.21
C LEU A 86 -10.01 -25.47 17.74
N ALA A 87 -10.79 -26.51 17.49
CA ALA A 87 -11.18 -26.90 16.13
C ALA A 87 -12.17 -25.89 15.53
N ALA A 88 -12.37 -25.95 14.20
CA ALA A 88 -13.40 -25.15 13.53
C ALA A 88 -14.78 -25.40 14.13
N GLY A 89 -15.57 -24.34 14.26
CA GLY A 89 -16.92 -24.42 14.82
C GLY A 89 -17.47 -23.08 15.30
N GLY A 90 -18.55 -23.15 16.03
CA GLY A 90 -19.30 -21.99 16.54
C GLY A 90 -20.73 -21.98 16.02
N PRO A 91 -21.54 -20.94 16.31
CA PRO A 91 -21.12 -19.73 17.05
C PRO A 91 -20.91 -19.95 18.54
N TYR A 92 -19.95 -19.26 19.11
CA TYR A 92 -19.59 -19.28 20.53
C TYR A 92 -19.73 -17.88 21.15
N GLU A 93 -19.76 -17.85 22.50
CA GLU A 93 -19.56 -16.61 23.27
C GLU A 93 -18.12 -16.56 23.79
N LEU A 94 -17.46 -15.41 23.61
CA LEU A 94 -16.18 -15.05 24.22
C LEU A 94 -16.48 -14.15 25.42
N ALA A 95 -16.26 -14.66 26.64
CA ALA A 95 -16.53 -13.94 27.87
C ALA A 95 -15.22 -13.57 28.59
N ILE A 96 -15.11 -12.31 29.00
CA ILE A 96 -13.98 -11.76 29.75
C ILE A 96 -14.50 -11.24 31.09
N ARG A 97 -13.82 -11.61 32.17
CA ARG A 97 -14.03 -11.04 33.49
C ARG A 97 -12.74 -10.46 34.03
N ALA A 98 -12.78 -9.19 34.44
CA ALA A 98 -11.69 -8.50 35.11
C ALA A 98 -12.22 -7.79 36.38
N GLY A 99 -11.96 -8.37 37.55
CA GLY A 99 -12.63 -7.97 38.79
C GLY A 99 -14.15 -8.13 38.69
N ASP A 100 -14.88 -7.04 38.91
CA ASP A 100 -16.35 -6.99 38.80
C ASP A 100 -16.86 -6.72 37.39
N SER A 101 -15.96 -6.38 36.47
CA SER A 101 -16.27 -6.05 35.08
C SER A 101 -16.40 -7.32 34.24
N ILE A 102 -17.47 -7.39 33.44
CA ILE A 102 -17.69 -8.49 32.49
C ILE A 102 -17.99 -7.90 31.11
N GLN A 103 -17.30 -8.43 30.10
CA GLN A 103 -17.61 -8.18 28.69
C GLN A 103 -17.84 -9.50 27.97
N VAL A 104 -18.91 -9.58 27.17
CA VAL A 104 -19.26 -10.76 26.37
C VAL A 104 -19.38 -10.35 24.90
N VAL A 105 -18.71 -11.10 24.05
CA VAL A 105 -18.75 -11.00 22.59
C VAL A 105 -19.46 -12.24 22.07
N ARG A 106 -20.41 -12.04 21.15
CA ARG A 106 -21.28 -13.09 20.63
C ARG A 106 -21.01 -13.44 19.19
N ASP A 107 -21.54 -14.60 18.78
CA ASP A 107 -21.43 -15.11 17.41
C ASP A 107 -19.94 -15.20 16.95
N VAL A 108 -19.08 -15.66 17.85
CA VAL A 108 -17.65 -15.88 17.55
C VAL A 108 -17.49 -17.24 16.86
N LEU A 109 -16.83 -17.26 15.72
CA LEU A 109 -16.52 -18.48 14.98
C LEU A 109 -15.04 -18.85 15.15
N MET A 110 -14.75 -20.13 15.22
CA MET A 110 -13.40 -20.69 15.06
C MET A 110 -13.23 -21.12 13.61
N GLY A 111 -12.27 -20.53 12.91
CA GLY A 111 -12.09 -20.75 11.47
C GLY A 111 -10.69 -20.38 11.00
N ASP A 112 -10.55 -20.16 9.72
CA ASP A 112 -9.28 -19.71 9.12
C ASP A 112 -9.29 -18.20 8.92
N VAL A 113 -8.33 -17.50 9.52
CA VAL A 113 -8.20 -16.04 9.46
C VAL A 113 -7.12 -15.66 8.44
N TRP A 114 -7.47 -14.82 7.49
CA TRP A 114 -6.61 -14.38 6.41
C TRP A 114 -6.40 -12.86 6.46
N LEU A 115 -5.15 -12.44 6.37
CA LEU A 115 -4.81 -11.02 6.18
C LEU A 115 -4.64 -10.75 4.69
N CYS A 116 -5.47 -9.87 4.14
CA CYS A 116 -5.43 -9.44 2.74
C CYS A 116 -4.86 -8.04 2.68
N SER A 117 -3.62 -7.90 2.18
CA SER A 117 -2.91 -6.63 2.19
C SER A 117 -2.18 -6.35 0.88
N GLY A 118 -1.83 -5.09 0.67
CA GLY A 118 -1.21 -4.60 -0.54
C GLY A 118 -1.72 -3.22 -0.96
N GLN A 119 -1.73 -2.97 -2.28
CA GLN A 119 -2.18 -1.69 -2.81
C GLN A 119 -3.55 -1.77 -3.51
N SER A 120 -3.82 -0.86 -4.45
CA SER A 120 -5.13 -0.68 -5.07
C SER A 120 -5.73 -1.95 -5.66
N ASN A 121 -4.94 -2.87 -6.21
CA ASN A 121 -5.42 -4.13 -6.76
C ASN A 121 -5.87 -5.15 -5.68
N MET A 122 -5.36 -5.05 -4.46
CA MET A 122 -5.92 -5.74 -3.30
C MET A 122 -7.12 -4.99 -2.72
N GLU A 123 -7.07 -3.67 -2.74
CA GLU A 123 -8.14 -2.80 -2.22
C GLU A 123 -9.40 -2.82 -3.08
N LEU A 124 -9.28 -3.04 -4.39
CA LEU A 124 -10.35 -2.91 -5.38
C LEU A 124 -11.64 -3.59 -4.90
N PRO A 125 -12.75 -2.81 -4.72
CA PRO A 125 -13.98 -3.32 -4.15
C PRO A 125 -14.77 -4.20 -5.14
N VAL A 126 -15.63 -5.05 -4.61
CA VAL A 126 -16.45 -5.99 -5.42
C VAL A 126 -17.28 -5.25 -6.48
N TRP A 127 -17.78 -4.06 -6.18
CA TRP A 127 -18.59 -3.30 -7.14
C TRP A 127 -17.81 -2.84 -8.40
N ARG A 128 -16.46 -2.87 -8.38
CA ARG A 128 -15.58 -2.61 -9.53
C ARG A 128 -15.12 -3.86 -10.27
N ALA A 129 -15.40 -5.04 -9.74
CA ALA A 129 -15.03 -6.30 -10.37
C ALA A 129 -15.97 -6.66 -11.53
N LEU A 130 -15.62 -7.68 -12.33
CA LEU A 130 -16.52 -8.22 -13.36
C LEU A 130 -17.82 -8.71 -12.73
N ASP A 131 -18.93 -8.58 -13.48
CA ASP A 131 -20.27 -9.05 -13.10
C ASP A 131 -20.71 -8.60 -11.70
N ALA A 132 -20.23 -7.43 -11.26
CA ALA A 132 -20.39 -6.92 -9.89
C ALA A 132 -21.83 -7.02 -9.36
N ALA A 133 -22.84 -6.67 -10.18
CA ALA A 133 -24.25 -6.68 -9.76
C ALA A 133 -24.71 -8.11 -9.40
N SER A 134 -24.38 -9.11 -10.22
CA SER A 134 -24.72 -10.51 -9.96
C SER A 134 -23.96 -11.09 -8.79
N GLU A 135 -22.67 -10.75 -8.70
CA GLU A 135 -21.79 -11.20 -7.62
C GLU A 135 -22.20 -10.66 -6.26
N ILE A 136 -22.57 -9.37 -6.19
CA ILE A 136 -23.08 -8.74 -4.97
C ILE A 136 -24.42 -9.38 -4.57
N ALA A 137 -25.38 -9.53 -5.51
CA ALA A 137 -26.67 -10.13 -5.23
C ALA A 137 -26.58 -11.56 -4.68
N ALA A 138 -25.56 -12.33 -5.09
CA ALA A 138 -25.30 -13.70 -4.68
C ALA A 138 -24.42 -13.83 -3.42
N ALA A 139 -24.02 -12.74 -2.78
CA ALA A 139 -22.97 -12.72 -1.77
C ALA A 139 -23.39 -13.09 -0.35
N THR A 140 -24.53 -13.75 -0.15
CA THR A 140 -24.96 -14.22 1.18
C THR A 140 -24.14 -15.43 1.60
N GLN A 141 -23.08 -15.21 2.39
CA GLN A 141 -22.09 -16.21 2.82
C GLN A 141 -21.83 -16.07 4.34
N PRO A 142 -22.75 -16.49 5.23
CA PRO A 142 -22.67 -16.19 6.67
C PRO A 142 -21.46 -16.82 7.36
N MET A 143 -20.77 -17.77 6.74
CA MET A 143 -19.53 -18.36 7.25
C MET A 143 -18.27 -17.61 6.81
N ILE A 144 -18.40 -16.57 5.98
CA ILE A 144 -17.34 -15.63 5.66
C ILE A 144 -17.61 -14.33 6.42
N ARG A 145 -16.63 -13.87 7.18
CA ARG A 145 -16.72 -12.63 7.96
C ARG A 145 -15.67 -11.65 7.49
N LEU A 146 -16.06 -10.40 7.38
CA LEU A 146 -15.29 -9.32 6.80
C LEU A 146 -14.88 -8.33 7.89
N PHE A 147 -13.63 -7.91 7.88
CA PHE A 147 -13.09 -6.88 8.77
C PHE A 147 -12.20 -5.95 7.96
N THR A 148 -12.55 -4.67 7.91
CA THR A 148 -11.76 -3.66 7.20
C THR A 148 -11.00 -2.79 8.19
N VAL A 149 -9.68 -2.74 8.05
CA VAL A 149 -8.81 -1.84 8.80
C VAL A 149 -8.95 -0.42 8.22
N PRO A 150 -9.32 0.59 9.02
CA PRO A 150 -9.38 1.97 8.55
C PRO A 150 -8.03 2.45 8.03
N LYS A 151 -8.03 3.16 6.90
CA LYS A 151 -6.80 3.77 6.36
C LYS A 151 -6.20 4.77 7.34
N ALA A 152 -4.98 4.53 7.72
CA ALA A 152 -4.20 5.44 8.56
C ALA A 152 -2.72 5.30 8.27
N ALA A 153 -2.04 6.42 8.07
CA ALA A 153 -0.59 6.49 8.11
C ALA A 153 -0.13 7.03 9.48
N ALA A 154 0.97 6.53 9.98
CA ALA A 154 1.56 7.01 11.22
C ALA A 154 3.08 6.89 11.18
N VAL A 155 3.77 7.86 11.73
CA VAL A 155 5.26 7.89 11.79
C VAL A 155 5.83 7.04 12.91
N SER A 156 4.97 6.58 13.82
CA SER A 156 5.28 5.64 14.90
C SER A 156 4.14 4.62 15.06
N PRO A 157 4.42 3.39 15.53
CA PRO A 157 3.41 2.34 15.66
C PRO A 157 2.24 2.74 16.57
N ARG A 158 1.01 2.65 16.06
CA ARG A 158 -0.22 2.85 16.83
C ARG A 158 -0.62 1.56 17.53
N GLN A 159 -1.26 1.68 18.67
CA GLN A 159 -1.84 0.54 19.39
C GLN A 159 -3.33 0.34 19.06
N GLU A 160 -3.99 1.40 18.59
CA GLU A 160 -5.42 1.42 18.31
C GLU A 160 -5.69 1.76 16.85
N PHE A 161 -6.81 1.27 16.32
CA PHE A 161 -7.27 1.66 14.98
C PHE A 161 -7.62 3.14 14.93
N ALA A 162 -7.45 3.75 13.75
CA ALA A 162 -7.71 5.17 13.53
C ALA A 162 -9.19 5.54 13.53
N GLY A 163 -10.09 4.56 13.55
CA GLY A 163 -11.53 4.76 13.53
C GLY A 163 -12.28 3.50 13.96
N PRO A 164 -13.60 3.52 13.94
CA PRO A 164 -14.41 2.38 14.31
C PRO A 164 -14.19 1.20 13.34
N VAL A 165 -14.19 0.00 13.90
CA VAL A 165 -14.04 -1.27 13.18
C VAL A 165 -15.15 -2.24 13.58
N ALA A 166 -15.50 -3.15 12.68
CA ALA A 166 -16.46 -4.20 12.97
C ALA A 166 -16.23 -5.44 12.11
N TRP A 167 -16.45 -6.60 12.68
CA TRP A 167 -16.65 -7.83 11.92
C TRP A 167 -18.09 -7.89 11.38
N GLN A 168 -18.23 -8.23 10.12
CA GLN A 168 -19.53 -8.31 9.44
C GLN A 168 -19.67 -9.63 8.69
N PRO A 169 -20.81 -10.34 8.81
CA PRO A 169 -21.11 -11.46 7.90
C PRO A 169 -21.15 -10.98 6.45
N ALA A 170 -20.62 -11.80 5.53
CA ALA A 170 -20.69 -11.49 4.12
C ALA A 170 -22.15 -11.54 3.62
N SER A 171 -22.60 -10.42 3.10
CA SER A 171 -23.95 -10.17 2.54
C SER A 171 -23.85 -9.22 1.36
N PRO A 172 -24.88 -9.03 0.55
CA PRO A 172 -24.88 -8.04 -0.53
C PRO A 172 -24.41 -6.64 -0.08
N ASP A 173 -24.85 -6.20 1.10
CA ASP A 173 -24.52 -4.86 1.63
C ASP A 173 -23.06 -4.76 2.07
N THR A 174 -22.52 -5.81 2.70
CA THR A 174 -21.19 -5.78 3.31
C THR A 174 -20.05 -6.10 2.35
N VAL A 175 -20.30 -6.92 1.30
CA VAL A 175 -19.27 -7.27 0.32
C VAL A 175 -19.08 -6.21 -0.75
N ARG A 176 -20.09 -5.36 -0.99
CA ARG A 176 -20.09 -4.37 -2.07
C ARG A 176 -18.79 -3.54 -2.09
N ASP A 177 -18.40 -3.02 -0.95
CA ASP A 177 -17.25 -2.13 -0.79
C ASP A 177 -16.01 -2.84 -0.22
N PHE A 178 -16.08 -4.18 -0.02
CA PHE A 178 -14.97 -4.98 0.46
C PHE A 178 -14.05 -5.44 -0.69
N SER A 179 -12.79 -5.81 -0.39
CA SER A 179 -11.83 -6.34 -1.35
C SER A 179 -12.37 -7.50 -2.18
N ALA A 180 -12.48 -7.32 -3.49
CA ALA A 180 -12.91 -8.37 -4.40
C ALA A 180 -11.93 -9.55 -4.43
N ALA A 181 -10.61 -9.29 -4.48
CA ALA A 181 -9.59 -10.32 -4.47
C ALA A 181 -9.68 -11.20 -3.21
N CYS A 182 -9.83 -10.58 -2.04
CA CYS A 182 -9.94 -11.25 -0.75
C CYS A 182 -11.25 -12.06 -0.63
N PHE A 183 -12.38 -11.45 -0.98
CA PHE A 183 -13.69 -12.10 -0.92
C PHE A 183 -13.81 -13.30 -1.87
N TYR A 184 -13.43 -13.14 -3.14
CA TYR A 184 -13.50 -14.24 -4.10
C TYR A 184 -12.53 -15.37 -3.79
N PHE A 185 -11.36 -15.05 -3.23
CA PHE A 185 -10.45 -16.06 -2.70
C PHE A 185 -11.13 -16.93 -1.62
N ALA A 186 -11.70 -16.32 -0.60
CA ALA A 186 -12.33 -17.05 0.49
C ALA A 186 -13.55 -17.84 0.02
N ARG A 187 -14.40 -17.24 -0.82
CA ARG A 187 -15.56 -17.91 -1.40
C ARG A 187 -15.17 -19.14 -2.22
N GLU A 188 -14.09 -19.05 -2.99
CA GLU A 188 -13.59 -20.18 -3.76
C GLU A 188 -12.98 -21.27 -2.89
N LEU A 189 -12.13 -20.85 -1.93
CA LEU A 189 -11.48 -21.78 -1.01
C LEU A 189 -12.48 -22.54 -0.16
N GLN A 190 -13.57 -21.90 0.28
CA GLN A 190 -14.61 -22.51 1.13
C GLN A 190 -15.32 -23.67 0.46
N LYS A 191 -15.30 -23.78 -0.88
CA LYS A 191 -15.87 -24.93 -1.62
C LYS A 191 -15.15 -26.26 -1.32
N THR A 192 -13.88 -26.17 -0.93
CA THR A 192 -13.03 -27.33 -0.61
C THR A 192 -12.66 -27.39 0.87
N VAL A 193 -12.47 -26.24 1.49
CA VAL A 193 -12.14 -26.11 2.91
C VAL A 193 -13.39 -25.56 3.62
N ALA A 194 -14.28 -26.47 4.01
CA ALA A 194 -15.60 -26.16 4.54
C ALA A 194 -15.54 -25.71 6.03
N VAL A 195 -14.86 -24.61 6.31
CA VAL A 195 -14.72 -23.98 7.65
C VAL A 195 -15.08 -22.50 7.57
N PRO A 196 -15.40 -21.87 8.71
CA PRO A 196 -15.55 -20.41 8.77
C PRO A 196 -14.29 -19.71 8.30
N MET A 197 -14.43 -18.55 7.64
CA MET A 197 -13.31 -17.73 7.17
C MET A 197 -13.45 -16.29 7.66
N GLY A 198 -12.42 -15.79 8.32
CA GLY A 198 -12.27 -14.39 8.70
C GLY A 198 -11.31 -13.69 7.75
N LEU A 199 -11.75 -12.58 7.15
CA LEU A 199 -10.99 -11.80 6.19
C LEU A 199 -10.68 -10.44 6.78
N ILE A 200 -9.41 -10.18 7.02
CA ILE A 200 -8.92 -8.87 7.49
C ILE A 200 -8.34 -8.15 6.28
N GLN A 201 -9.01 -7.11 5.81
CA GLN A 201 -8.52 -6.25 4.74
C GLN A 201 -7.71 -5.10 5.32
N ALA A 202 -6.43 -5.00 4.95
CA ALA A 202 -5.55 -3.88 5.24
C ALA A 202 -4.81 -3.52 3.94
N ALA A 203 -5.42 -2.68 3.08
CA ALA A 203 -4.88 -2.31 1.78
C ALA A 203 -5.06 -0.81 1.52
N TRP A 204 -4.10 -0.21 0.77
CA TRP A 204 -4.14 1.22 0.40
C TRP A 204 -3.54 1.42 -0.98
N GLY A 205 -4.35 1.97 -1.92
CA GLY A 205 -3.93 2.26 -3.30
C GLY A 205 -2.71 3.18 -3.38
N GLY A 206 -1.87 2.97 -4.40
CA GLY A 206 -0.64 3.75 -4.63
C GLY A 206 0.47 3.50 -3.61
N SER A 207 0.34 2.52 -2.71
CA SER A 207 1.34 2.31 -1.67
C SER A 207 2.56 1.51 -2.13
N ARG A 208 3.73 1.91 -1.65
CA ARG A 208 4.99 1.19 -1.81
C ARG A 208 5.17 0.15 -0.69
N ILE A 209 5.90 -0.92 -0.98
CA ILE A 209 6.15 -2.01 -0.01
C ILE A 209 6.86 -1.52 1.26
N GLU A 210 7.71 -0.49 1.14
CA GLU A 210 8.43 0.11 2.27
C GLU A 210 7.49 0.69 3.33
N ALA A 211 6.34 1.22 2.92
CA ALA A 211 5.33 1.73 3.85
C ALA A 211 4.70 0.63 4.73
N TRP A 212 4.65 -0.60 4.25
CA TRP A 212 4.07 -1.76 4.93
C TRP A 212 5.06 -2.56 5.79
N THR A 213 6.35 -2.26 5.68
CA THR A 213 7.43 -2.92 6.41
C THR A 213 7.77 -2.12 7.67
N SER A 214 8.01 -2.78 8.81
CA SER A 214 8.37 -2.07 10.05
C SER A 214 9.70 -1.33 9.92
N ALA A 215 9.87 -0.23 10.64
CA ALA A 215 11.12 0.53 10.66
C ALA A 215 12.32 -0.32 11.07
N SER A 216 12.14 -1.29 12.00
CA SER A 216 13.19 -2.21 12.41
C SER A 216 13.59 -3.19 11.30
N ALA A 217 12.65 -3.62 10.47
CA ALA A 217 12.95 -4.48 9.33
C ALA A 217 13.59 -3.70 8.17
N LEU A 218 13.15 -2.47 7.94
CA LEU A 218 13.77 -1.59 6.95
C LEU A 218 15.23 -1.26 7.32
N ARG A 219 15.55 -1.05 8.60
CA ARG A 219 16.94 -0.81 9.06
C ARG A 219 17.88 -1.98 8.78
N ARG A 220 17.37 -3.20 8.60
CA ARG A 220 18.19 -4.34 8.18
C ARG A 220 18.48 -4.38 6.69
N GLN A 221 17.93 -3.44 5.92
CA GLN A 221 18.14 -3.31 4.48
C GLN A 221 19.09 -2.13 4.19
N ASP A 222 20.03 -2.35 3.29
CA ASP A 222 21.04 -1.33 2.96
C ASP A 222 20.41 -0.02 2.49
N GLY A 223 20.99 1.10 2.94
CA GLY A 223 20.65 2.44 2.50
C GLY A 223 19.41 3.08 3.14
N MET A 224 18.69 2.39 4.05
CA MET A 224 17.46 2.93 4.66
C MET A 224 17.69 3.78 5.91
N ASP A 225 18.82 3.64 6.61
CA ASP A 225 19.08 4.29 7.89
C ASP A 225 18.94 5.81 7.85
N PRO A 226 19.53 6.55 6.88
CA PRO A 226 19.45 8.01 6.88
C PRO A 226 18.00 8.54 6.82
N ALA A 227 17.15 7.91 6.01
CA ALA A 227 15.76 8.30 5.88
C ALA A 227 14.93 7.90 7.11
N LEU A 228 15.21 6.74 7.73
CA LEU A 228 14.57 6.29 8.96
C LEU A 228 14.96 7.16 10.16
N ASP A 229 16.17 7.70 10.21
CA ASP A 229 16.57 8.67 11.23
C ASP A 229 15.83 10.01 11.08
N VAL A 230 15.58 10.43 9.84
CA VAL A 230 14.73 11.60 9.57
C VAL A 230 13.28 11.32 9.95
N LEU A 231 12.75 10.12 9.68
CA LEU A 231 11.41 9.74 10.11
C LEU A 231 11.26 9.74 11.64
N ALA A 232 12.26 9.24 12.35
CA ALA A 232 12.28 9.27 13.83
C ALA A 232 12.32 10.71 14.35
N LEU A 233 13.09 11.59 13.71
CA LEU A 233 13.11 13.01 14.03
C LEU A 233 11.74 13.65 13.75
N TYR A 234 11.08 13.28 12.64
CA TYR A 234 9.77 13.83 12.28
C TYR A 234 8.69 13.53 13.34
N ALA A 235 8.77 12.37 13.99
CA ALA A 235 7.88 12.04 15.08
C ALA A 235 8.02 12.97 16.31
N ALA A 236 9.19 13.57 16.50
CA ALA A 236 9.50 14.46 17.64
C ALA A 236 9.43 15.94 17.24
N ASP A 237 9.98 16.30 16.09
CA ASP A 237 10.09 17.66 15.55
C ASP A 237 9.94 17.64 14.03
N PRO A 238 8.71 17.79 13.50
CA PRO A 238 8.46 17.79 12.07
C PRO A 238 9.19 18.90 11.30
N VAL A 239 9.38 20.07 11.92
CA VAL A 239 10.05 21.22 11.30
C VAL A 239 11.54 20.92 11.07
N ALA A 240 12.23 20.47 12.11
CA ALA A 240 13.64 20.10 12.03
C ALA A 240 13.86 18.93 11.07
N ALA A 241 12.96 17.94 11.08
CA ALA A 241 13.02 16.80 10.18
C ALA A 241 12.86 17.21 8.70
N THR A 242 11.90 18.10 8.40
CA THR A 242 11.68 18.61 7.06
C THR A 242 12.90 19.38 6.54
N ALA A 243 13.48 20.24 7.37
CA ALA A 243 14.71 20.94 7.02
C ALA A 243 15.87 19.98 6.74
N ARG A 244 16.03 18.93 7.56
CA ARG A 244 17.04 17.88 7.35
C ARG A 244 16.76 17.07 6.09
N TRP A 245 15.51 16.73 5.80
CA TRP A 245 15.15 16.05 4.56
C TRP A 245 15.45 16.89 3.33
N GLY A 246 15.21 18.21 3.40
CA GLY A 246 15.62 19.16 2.38
C GLY A 246 17.11 19.07 2.05
N GLN A 247 17.98 18.83 3.04
CA GLN A 247 19.42 18.63 2.80
C GLN A 247 19.70 17.32 2.04
N HIS A 248 19.01 16.21 2.35
CA HIS A 248 19.13 14.97 1.58
C HIS A 248 18.65 15.16 0.14
N TRP A 249 17.55 15.87 -0.06
CA TRP A 249 17.00 16.19 -1.36
C TRP A 249 17.99 17.05 -2.17
N GLN A 250 18.63 18.02 -1.56
CA GLN A 250 19.68 18.87 -2.16
C GLN A 250 20.91 18.07 -2.60
N GLN A 251 21.33 17.11 -1.79
CA GLN A 251 22.42 16.19 -2.13
C GLN A 251 22.07 15.33 -3.35
N TRP A 252 20.85 14.78 -3.35
CA TRP A 252 20.33 14.03 -4.49
C TRP A 252 20.33 14.89 -5.77
N TRP A 253 19.81 16.11 -5.70
CA TRP A 253 19.78 17.05 -6.82
C TRP A 253 21.16 17.27 -7.41
N SER A 254 22.12 17.64 -6.59
CA SER A 254 23.49 17.88 -7.05
C SER A 254 24.14 16.65 -7.70
N ALA A 255 23.84 15.46 -7.21
CA ALA A 255 24.37 14.20 -7.74
C ALA A 255 23.77 13.82 -9.13
N HIS A 256 22.52 14.20 -9.40
CA HIS A 256 21.79 13.77 -10.60
C HIS A 256 21.68 14.85 -11.69
N THR A 257 21.96 16.10 -11.38
CA THR A 257 21.89 17.19 -12.35
C THR A 257 23.26 17.77 -12.70
N GLY A 258 24.31 17.43 -11.94
CA GLY A 258 25.62 18.06 -12.06
C GLY A 258 25.62 19.55 -11.69
N ALA A 259 24.50 20.02 -11.11
CA ALA A 259 24.28 21.43 -10.81
C ALA A 259 25.31 21.99 -9.84
N GLY A 260 25.93 23.11 -10.18
CA GLY A 260 26.83 23.89 -9.32
C GLY A 260 26.07 24.53 -8.13
N ALA A 261 26.79 25.21 -7.27
CA ALA A 261 26.21 25.90 -6.13
C ALA A 261 25.21 27.01 -6.55
N ASP A 262 25.45 27.63 -7.71
CA ASP A 262 24.60 28.71 -8.24
C ASP A 262 23.35 28.21 -8.96
N GLU A 263 23.29 26.91 -9.28
CA GLU A 263 22.16 26.25 -9.97
C GLU A 263 21.20 25.56 -8.99
N ARG A 264 21.04 26.11 -7.80
CA ARG A 264 20.13 25.60 -6.75
C ARG A 264 18.81 26.37 -6.80
N PRO A 265 17.78 25.85 -7.47
CA PRO A 265 16.52 26.58 -7.71
C PRO A 265 15.84 27.10 -6.44
N TRP A 266 16.02 26.42 -5.32
CA TRP A 266 15.42 26.78 -4.00
C TRP A 266 16.08 27.98 -3.32
N GLN A 267 17.29 28.40 -3.77
CA GLN A 267 17.97 29.52 -3.13
C GLN A 267 17.37 30.87 -3.59
N PRO A 268 17.26 31.88 -2.68
CA PRO A 268 16.78 33.21 -3.05
C PRO A 268 17.62 33.88 -4.15
N ALA A 269 18.93 33.68 -4.14
CA ALA A 269 19.88 34.24 -5.10
C ALA A 269 20.15 33.35 -6.33
N ALA A 270 19.37 32.26 -6.53
CA ALA A 270 19.56 31.36 -7.67
C ALA A 270 19.48 32.09 -9.01
N ASP A 271 20.26 31.65 -9.99
CA ASP A 271 20.15 32.09 -11.38
C ASP A 271 18.72 31.86 -11.91
N ARG A 272 18.19 32.86 -12.58
CA ARG A 272 16.84 32.84 -13.18
C ARG A 272 16.87 32.63 -14.68
N THR A 273 18.01 32.31 -15.24
CA THR A 273 18.13 31.99 -16.67
C THR A 273 17.28 30.75 -16.96
N GLY A 274 16.40 30.87 -17.96
CA GLY A 274 15.48 29.77 -18.34
C GLY A 274 14.14 29.71 -17.59
N TRP A 275 13.98 30.51 -16.51
CA TRP A 275 12.69 30.61 -15.85
C TRP A 275 11.70 31.41 -16.72
N GLN A 276 10.49 30.89 -16.81
CA GLN A 276 9.39 31.49 -17.57
C GLN A 276 8.29 31.94 -16.62
N GLN A 277 7.49 32.91 -17.05
CA GLN A 277 6.33 33.34 -16.28
C GLN A 277 5.21 32.29 -16.42
N ALA A 278 4.67 31.82 -15.30
CA ALA A 278 3.51 30.95 -15.29
C ALA A 278 2.23 31.74 -15.63
N PRO A 279 1.18 31.09 -16.13
CA PRO A 279 -0.14 31.71 -16.27
C PRO A 279 -0.65 32.27 -14.95
N SER A 280 -1.48 33.33 -15.02
CA SER A 280 -2.09 33.93 -13.83
C SER A 280 -3.03 32.97 -13.08
N LEU A 281 -3.67 32.05 -13.81
CA LEU A 281 -4.39 30.92 -13.26
C LEU A 281 -3.47 29.70 -13.40
N LEU A 282 -2.93 29.22 -12.28
CA LEU A 282 -2.18 27.98 -12.22
C LEU A 282 -3.13 26.81 -12.53
N GLY A 283 -2.80 25.63 -12.23
CA GLY A 283 -3.54 24.42 -12.56
C GLY A 283 -2.61 23.45 -13.26
N ALA A 284 -3.18 22.49 -13.98
CA ALA A 284 -2.41 21.52 -14.73
C ALA A 284 -1.58 22.20 -15.82
N TRP A 285 -0.28 21.97 -15.80
CA TRP A 285 0.63 22.57 -16.81
C TRP A 285 0.41 22.04 -18.22
N GLU A 286 -0.21 20.88 -18.38
CA GLU A 286 -0.64 20.32 -19.67
C GLU A 286 -1.63 21.25 -20.38
N HIS A 287 -2.40 22.03 -19.63
CA HIS A 287 -3.41 22.95 -20.15
C HIS A 287 -2.90 24.39 -20.37
N TRP A 288 -1.62 24.67 -20.10
CA TRP A 288 -1.05 26.02 -20.27
C TRP A 288 -0.83 26.44 -21.72
N GLY A 289 -1.00 25.53 -22.68
CA GLY A 289 -0.73 25.78 -24.10
C GLY A 289 0.75 25.85 -24.44
N VAL A 290 1.61 25.33 -23.55
CA VAL A 290 3.05 25.19 -23.77
C VAL A 290 3.31 23.81 -24.38
N PRO A 291 3.75 23.71 -25.66
CA PRO A 291 3.88 22.41 -26.33
C PRO A 291 4.76 21.39 -25.60
N ALA A 292 5.82 21.86 -24.94
CA ALA A 292 6.73 21.00 -24.19
C ALA A 292 6.13 20.42 -22.90
N LEU A 293 5.01 20.95 -22.42
CA LEU A 293 4.34 20.52 -21.19
C LEU A 293 3.03 19.77 -21.47
N SER A 294 2.52 19.73 -22.70
CA SER A 294 1.20 19.18 -23.03
C SER A 294 1.01 17.69 -22.69
N HIS A 295 2.09 16.94 -22.43
CA HIS A 295 2.09 15.54 -22.02
C HIS A 295 3.33 15.28 -21.13
N TYR A 296 3.71 16.26 -20.34
CA TYR A 296 4.94 16.20 -19.56
C TYR A 296 4.68 15.61 -18.18
N ASN A 297 5.13 14.39 -17.96
CA ASN A 297 5.30 13.81 -16.63
C ASN A 297 6.75 14.00 -16.19
N GLY A 298 6.96 14.58 -15.02
CA GLY A 298 8.27 14.91 -14.50
C GLY A 298 8.22 16.01 -13.46
N MET A 299 9.35 16.65 -13.23
CA MET A 299 9.47 17.70 -12.23
C MET A 299 9.36 19.09 -12.84
N VAL A 300 8.53 19.94 -12.26
CA VAL A 300 8.45 21.37 -12.57
C VAL A 300 8.73 22.19 -11.30
N TRP A 301 9.65 23.13 -11.44
CA TRP A 301 9.94 24.12 -10.41
C TRP A 301 8.98 25.29 -10.53
N TYR A 302 8.49 25.76 -9.38
CA TYR A 302 7.71 26.99 -9.24
C TYR A 302 8.41 27.93 -8.27
N ARG A 303 8.32 29.23 -8.54
CA ARG A 303 8.88 30.27 -7.69
C ARG A 303 7.97 31.48 -7.62
N SER A 304 7.76 31.98 -6.43
CA SER A 304 7.09 33.27 -6.17
C SER A 304 7.72 33.95 -4.95
N GLN A 305 7.21 35.12 -4.57
CA GLN A 305 7.64 35.88 -3.42
C GLN A 305 6.44 36.43 -2.66
N VAL A 306 6.63 36.70 -1.38
CA VAL A 306 5.71 37.44 -0.52
C VAL A 306 6.49 38.50 0.23
N THR A 307 5.95 39.70 0.33
CA THR A 307 6.60 40.84 0.98
C THR A 307 6.04 41.04 2.39
N LEU A 308 6.92 41.04 3.39
CA LEU A 308 6.58 41.30 4.78
C LEU A 308 7.00 42.70 5.21
N ALA A 309 6.09 43.42 5.88
CA ALA A 309 6.45 44.64 6.57
C ALA A 309 7.36 44.36 7.79
N VAL A 310 8.14 45.35 8.25
CA VAL A 310 9.02 45.18 9.40
C VAL A 310 8.28 44.68 10.65
N ALA A 311 7.03 45.14 10.85
CA ALA A 311 6.19 44.70 11.98
C ALA A 311 5.66 43.25 11.86
N GLN A 312 5.74 42.65 10.66
CA GLN A 312 5.31 41.29 10.39
C GLN A 312 6.46 40.26 10.44
N ALA A 313 7.69 40.74 10.29
CA ALA A 313 8.87 39.88 10.41
C ALA A 313 9.03 39.39 11.87
N GLY A 314 9.61 38.22 12.04
CA GLY A 314 9.82 37.62 13.36
C GLY A 314 8.60 36.93 13.98
N GLN A 315 7.49 36.78 13.22
CA GLN A 315 6.38 35.91 13.56
C GLN A 315 6.52 34.60 12.80
N GLY A 316 6.05 33.48 13.40
CA GLY A 316 5.83 32.24 12.68
C GLY A 316 4.65 32.35 11.71
N ALA A 317 4.58 31.42 10.78
CA ALA A 317 3.51 31.43 9.78
C ALA A 317 3.15 30.01 9.32
N ARG A 318 2.05 29.91 8.57
CA ARG A 318 1.69 28.76 7.75
C ARG A 318 1.70 29.17 6.29
N LEU A 319 2.43 28.40 5.47
CA LEU A 319 2.41 28.55 4.03
C LEU A 319 1.31 27.64 3.46
N GLU A 320 0.28 28.24 2.90
CA GLU A 320 -0.81 27.56 2.22
C GLU A 320 -0.59 27.65 0.71
N LEU A 321 -0.70 26.53 -0.01
CA LEU A 321 -0.39 26.46 -1.44
C LEU A 321 -1.59 26.01 -2.31
N GLY A 322 -2.72 25.63 -1.69
CA GLY A 322 -3.78 24.92 -2.40
C GLY A 322 -3.41 23.45 -2.66
N ALA A 323 -4.14 22.79 -3.55
CA ALA A 323 -3.84 21.40 -3.91
C ALA A 323 -2.64 21.32 -4.85
N VAL A 324 -1.86 20.27 -4.70
CA VAL A 324 -0.73 19.95 -5.58
C VAL A 324 -0.90 18.54 -6.11
N ASP A 325 -0.60 18.34 -7.36
CA ASP A 325 -0.62 17.03 -8.03
C ASP A 325 0.76 16.72 -8.64
N GLU A 326 1.49 15.73 -8.15
CA GLU A 326 1.19 14.69 -7.10
C GLU A 326 1.96 14.98 -5.84
N THR A 327 3.32 15.06 -5.96
CA THR A 327 4.27 15.20 -4.86
C THR A 327 4.92 16.57 -4.92
N ASP A 328 5.05 17.23 -3.77
CA ASP A 328 5.83 18.44 -3.70
C ASP A 328 7.01 18.36 -2.73
N MET A 329 7.98 19.23 -2.95
CA MET A 329 8.96 19.66 -1.98
C MET A 329 9.02 21.17 -2.00
N THR A 330 8.87 21.81 -0.85
CA THR A 330 8.64 23.24 -0.72
C THR A 330 9.69 23.90 0.18
N TRP A 331 10.23 25.04 -0.25
CA TRP A 331 11.22 25.83 0.46
C TRP A 331 10.75 27.26 0.67
N VAL A 332 11.15 27.85 1.81
CA VAL A 332 11.08 29.27 2.10
C VAL A 332 12.48 29.77 2.38
N ASN A 333 12.90 30.80 1.69
CA ASN A 333 14.24 31.40 1.80
C ASN A 333 15.39 30.38 1.79
N GLY A 334 15.26 29.33 0.97
CA GLY A 334 16.29 28.30 0.80
C GLY A 334 16.24 27.14 1.79
N VAL A 335 15.34 27.18 2.77
CA VAL A 335 15.14 26.11 3.76
C VAL A 335 13.84 25.36 3.47
N ALA A 336 13.91 24.03 3.45
CA ALA A 336 12.74 23.17 3.23
C ALA A 336 11.75 23.29 4.41
N VAL A 337 10.47 23.49 4.08
CA VAL A 337 9.38 23.67 5.04
C VAL A 337 8.28 22.63 4.90
N GLY A 338 8.19 21.90 3.79
CA GLY A 338 7.16 20.90 3.58
C GLY A 338 7.45 19.96 2.42
N SER A 339 6.86 18.77 2.48
CA SER A 339 6.75 17.78 1.42
C SER A 339 5.59 16.86 1.70
N GLU A 340 4.74 16.63 0.69
CA GLU A 340 3.62 15.71 0.75
C GLU A 340 3.45 14.98 -0.58
N ASN A 341 2.94 13.75 -0.51
CA ASN A 341 2.50 12.96 -1.66
C ASN A 341 1.03 12.59 -1.43
N ALA A 342 0.16 13.49 -1.85
CA ALA A 342 -1.28 13.34 -1.73
C ALA A 342 -1.97 14.13 -2.85
N PRO A 343 -2.20 13.51 -4.02
CA PRO A 343 -2.82 14.18 -5.16
C PRO A 343 -4.12 14.90 -4.78
N GLY A 344 -4.29 16.14 -5.26
CA GLY A 344 -5.50 16.91 -5.03
C GLY A 344 -5.71 17.42 -3.60
N THR A 345 -4.81 17.15 -2.66
CA THR A 345 -4.90 17.63 -1.27
C THR A 345 -4.24 19.00 -1.12
N ALA A 346 -4.88 19.90 -0.38
CA ALA A 346 -4.31 21.22 -0.10
C ALA A 346 -3.10 21.13 0.84
N ARG A 347 -2.02 21.84 0.51
CA ARG A 347 -0.79 21.93 1.28
C ARG A 347 -0.86 23.06 2.30
N SER A 348 -0.35 22.78 3.51
CA SER A 348 -0.26 23.75 4.60
C SER A 348 0.95 23.43 5.47
N TYR A 349 2.00 24.23 5.33
CA TYR A 349 3.31 23.99 5.96
C TYR A 349 3.65 25.03 7.01
N ALA A 350 4.17 24.61 8.15
CA ALA A 350 4.66 25.51 9.20
C ALA A 350 5.97 26.19 8.74
N VAL A 351 6.03 27.51 8.85
CA VAL A 351 7.21 28.32 8.55
C VAL A 351 7.70 28.97 9.86
N PRO A 352 8.85 28.56 10.39
CA PRO A 352 9.41 29.15 11.59
C PRO A 352 9.68 30.66 11.43
N ALA A 353 9.46 31.42 12.48
CA ALA A 353 9.71 32.86 12.54
C ALA A 353 11.13 33.23 12.05
N ALA A 354 12.13 32.43 12.39
CA ALA A 354 13.53 32.65 12.01
C ALA A 354 13.81 32.55 10.49
N LEU A 355 12.86 32.07 9.71
CA LEU A 355 12.98 31.98 8.25
C LEU A 355 12.35 33.18 7.52
N LEU A 356 11.66 34.07 8.22
CA LEU A 356 10.91 35.17 7.63
C LEU A 356 11.58 36.50 7.93
N ASP A 357 12.01 37.17 6.85
CA ASP A 357 12.67 38.48 6.91
C ASP A 357 11.67 39.60 6.56
N ALA A 358 11.95 40.82 7.04
CA ALA A 358 11.29 42.02 6.52
C ALA A 358 11.69 42.23 5.05
N GLY A 359 10.72 42.55 4.21
CA GLY A 359 10.91 42.64 2.77
C GLY A 359 10.52 41.34 2.05
N ALA A 360 11.20 41.03 0.95
CA ALA A 360 10.85 39.93 0.07
C ALA A 360 11.31 38.56 0.64
N ASN A 361 10.36 37.66 0.80
CA ASN A 361 10.62 36.26 1.15
C ASN A 361 10.29 35.37 -0.06
N THR A 362 11.20 34.48 -0.41
CA THR A 362 11.10 33.63 -1.61
C THR A 362 10.49 32.29 -1.26
N VAL A 363 9.46 31.91 -1.98
CA VAL A 363 8.84 30.58 -1.92
C VAL A 363 9.20 29.83 -3.19
N VAL A 364 9.74 28.63 -3.05
CA VAL A 364 10.06 27.75 -4.18
C VAL A 364 9.43 26.38 -3.92
N ILE A 365 8.84 25.80 -4.97
CA ILE A 365 8.18 24.50 -4.93
C ILE A 365 8.75 23.67 -6.09
N ASN A 366 9.17 22.45 -5.81
CA ASN A 366 9.34 21.42 -6.85
C ASN A 366 8.11 20.53 -6.81
N VAL A 367 7.43 20.39 -7.94
CA VAL A 367 6.30 19.48 -8.11
C VAL A 367 6.73 18.35 -9.01
N LEU A 368 6.57 17.12 -8.55
CA LEU A 368 6.72 15.90 -9.33
C LEU A 368 5.34 15.37 -9.66
N ASP A 369 5.08 15.25 -10.95
CA ASP A 369 3.96 14.49 -11.51
C ASP A 369 4.50 13.23 -12.20
N THR A 370 3.85 12.09 -11.98
CA THR A 370 4.23 10.80 -12.59
C THR A 370 3.14 10.27 -13.51
N TYR A 371 1.96 10.85 -13.47
CA TYR A 371 0.82 10.40 -14.26
C TYR A 371 -0.32 11.43 -14.30
N GLY A 372 -0.72 11.81 -15.48
CA GLY A 372 -1.93 12.60 -15.74
C GLY A 372 -1.69 14.10 -15.78
N ASP A 373 -2.43 14.84 -14.99
CA ASP A 373 -2.37 16.31 -14.91
C ASP A 373 -1.49 16.73 -13.73
N GLY A 374 -0.37 17.43 -13.97
CA GLY A 374 0.55 17.89 -12.93
C GLY A 374 0.44 19.38 -12.64
N GLY A 375 0.65 19.80 -11.40
CA GLY A 375 0.75 21.22 -11.04
C GLY A 375 0.13 21.67 -9.73
N LEU A 376 -0.08 22.99 -9.65
CA LEU A 376 -0.66 23.67 -8.48
C LEU A 376 -2.10 24.06 -8.79
N ALA A 377 -3.07 23.49 -8.08
CA ALA A 377 -4.48 23.74 -8.28
C ALA A 377 -5.05 24.72 -7.25
N GLY A 378 -6.05 25.47 -7.68
CA GLY A 378 -6.81 26.42 -6.85
C GLY A 378 -6.68 27.85 -7.32
N PRO A 379 -7.50 28.78 -6.73
CA PRO A 379 -7.42 30.19 -7.04
C PRO A 379 -6.11 30.79 -6.48
N ALA A 380 -5.64 31.89 -7.06
CA ALA A 380 -4.44 32.60 -6.58
C ALA A 380 -4.49 32.98 -5.08
N SER A 381 -5.69 33.18 -4.53
CA SER A 381 -5.87 33.40 -3.09
C SER A 381 -5.61 32.16 -2.21
N ALA A 382 -5.49 30.99 -2.81
CA ALA A 382 -5.10 29.77 -2.07
C ALA A 382 -3.60 29.76 -1.73
N GLN A 383 -2.77 30.46 -2.53
CA GLN A 383 -1.34 30.56 -2.26
C GLN A 383 -1.08 31.78 -1.36
N ALA A 384 -0.85 31.55 -0.09
CA ALA A 384 -0.67 32.62 0.89
C ALA A 384 0.21 32.19 2.07
N LEU A 385 0.86 33.19 2.66
CA LEU A 385 1.50 33.07 3.97
C LEU A 385 0.51 33.59 5.03
N VAL A 386 0.12 32.76 5.98
CA VAL A 386 -0.76 33.12 7.09
C VAL A 386 0.08 33.24 8.35
N LEU A 387 0.27 34.46 8.85
CA LEU A 387 1.06 34.73 10.06
C LEU A 387 0.33 34.23 11.32
N ASP A 388 1.05 34.06 12.41
CA ASP A 388 0.49 33.59 13.69
C ASP A 388 -0.58 34.52 14.26
N ASP A 389 -0.57 35.81 13.90
CA ASP A 389 -1.61 36.77 14.29
C ASP A 389 -2.89 36.68 13.42
N GLY A 390 -2.92 35.77 12.45
CA GLY A 390 -4.02 35.56 11.51
C GLY A 390 -3.95 36.44 10.24
N THR A 391 -2.95 37.30 10.11
CA THR A 391 -2.76 38.11 8.91
C THR A 391 -2.46 37.19 7.71
N ARG A 392 -3.27 37.30 6.65
CA ARG A 392 -3.11 36.53 5.42
C ARG A 392 -2.45 37.40 4.34
N LEU A 393 -1.28 36.97 3.89
CA LEU A 393 -0.49 37.62 2.83
C LEU A 393 -0.51 36.70 1.59
N VAL A 394 -1.21 37.10 0.56
CA VAL A 394 -1.17 36.37 -0.73
C VAL A 394 0.22 36.52 -1.33
N LEU A 395 0.73 35.48 -2.00
CA LEU A 395 2.00 35.58 -2.72
C LEU A 395 1.83 36.59 -3.87
N ASP A 396 2.41 37.78 -3.70
CA ASP A 396 2.12 38.97 -4.46
C ASP A 396 2.96 39.08 -5.77
N ALA A 397 4.05 38.32 -5.85
CA ALA A 397 4.83 38.24 -7.08
C ALA A 397 4.25 37.20 -8.03
N PRO A 398 4.28 37.46 -9.36
CA PRO A 398 3.87 36.48 -10.35
C PRO A 398 4.69 35.19 -10.22
N TRP A 399 4.01 34.05 -10.35
CA TRP A 399 4.68 32.76 -10.37
C TRP A 399 5.57 32.62 -11.62
N GLN A 400 6.75 32.11 -11.41
CA GLN A 400 7.66 31.67 -12.47
C GLN A 400 7.76 30.15 -12.40
N TYR A 401 8.04 29.50 -13.52
CA TYR A 401 8.24 28.06 -13.61
C TYR A 401 9.44 27.70 -14.46
N GLN A 402 9.97 26.48 -14.23
CA GLN A 402 11.00 25.87 -15.04
C GLN A 402 10.89 24.35 -14.94
N PRO A 403 10.79 23.59 -16.07
CA PRO A 403 10.95 22.14 -16.03
C PRO A 403 12.35 21.75 -15.52
N ALA A 404 12.42 20.68 -14.75
CA ALA A 404 13.70 20.21 -14.24
C ALA A 404 14.55 19.56 -15.36
N PRO A 405 15.88 19.71 -15.30
CA PRO A 405 16.77 19.18 -16.35
C PRO A 405 17.02 17.65 -16.26
N THR A 406 16.35 16.96 -15.34
CA THR A 406 16.52 15.52 -15.14
C THR A 406 15.17 14.81 -15.10
N ALA A 407 15.11 13.64 -15.73
CA ALA A 407 13.96 12.73 -15.65
C ALA A 407 14.05 11.77 -14.43
N GLN A 408 15.13 11.83 -13.64
CA GLN A 408 15.29 11.00 -12.45
C GLN A 408 14.33 11.47 -11.36
N ALA A 409 13.51 10.56 -10.83
CA ALA A 409 12.59 10.88 -9.74
C ALA A 409 13.35 11.25 -8.45
N PRO A 410 12.91 12.27 -7.70
CA PRO A 410 13.53 12.67 -6.45
C PRO A 410 13.21 11.69 -5.32
N PRO A 411 13.99 11.69 -4.22
CA PRO A 411 13.68 10.88 -3.06
C PRO A 411 12.37 11.35 -2.42
N LEU A 412 11.47 10.41 -2.16
CA LEU A 412 10.21 10.67 -1.47
C LEU A 412 10.41 10.81 0.04
N ALA A 413 9.75 11.78 0.67
CA ALA A 413 9.90 12.01 2.09
C ALA A 413 9.42 10.80 2.92
N PRO A 414 10.16 10.41 3.96
CA PRO A 414 9.90 9.16 4.69
C PRO A 414 8.58 9.16 5.49
N TRP A 415 7.95 10.31 5.67
CA TRP A 415 6.64 10.45 6.34
C TRP A 415 5.43 10.46 5.40
N HIS A 416 5.63 10.37 4.08
CA HIS A 416 4.51 10.32 3.13
C HIS A 416 3.59 9.12 3.44
N ALA A 417 2.28 9.32 3.36
CA ALA A 417 1.31 8.34 3.85
C ALA A 417 1.48 6.97 3.18
N ALA A 418 1.34 6.88 1.86
CA ALA A 418 1.37 5.62 1.12
C ALA A 418 2.76 5.26 0.57
N THR A 419 3.65 6.22 0.42
CA THR A 419 4.97 6.05 -0.23
C THR A 419 6.16 6.27 0.72
N GLY A 420 5.89 6.60 1.99
CA GLY A 420 6.91 6.75 3.02
C GLY A 420 7.46 5.44 3.57
N LEU A 421 8.16 5.52 4.68
CA LEU A 421 8.79 4.37 5.32
C LEU A 421 8.00 3.96 6.56
N SER A 422 7.57 2.69 6.63
CA SER A 422 6.86 2.11 7.79
C SER A 422 5.53 2.80 8.17
N THR A 423 5.04 3.73 7.38
CA THR A 423 3.87 4.57 7.68
C THR A 423 2.57 3.77 7.77
N LEU A 424 2.35 2.84 6.83
CA LEU A 424 1.17 1.96 6.82
C LEU A 424 1.34 0.78 7.77
N HIS A 425 2.56 0.27 7.94
CA HIS A 425 2.82 -0.68 9.02
C HIS A 425 2.44 -0.06 10.38
N SER A 426 2.88 1.14 10.66
CA SER A 426 2.61 1.84 11.92
C SER A 426 1.14 2.19 12.11
N GLY A 427 0.44 2.57 11.03
CA GLY A 427 -0.96 3.02 11.06
C GLY A 427 -2.00 1.91 10.93
N MET A 428 -1.70 0.82 10.22
CA MET A 428 -2.68 -0.20 9.85
C MET A 428 -2.32 -1.63 10.30
N ILE A 429 -1.03 -2.00 10.30
CA ILE A 429 -0.59 -3.36 10.69
C ILE A 429 -0.32 -3.43 12.19
N ALA A 430 0.35 -2.43 12.76
CA ALA A 430 0.64 -2.38 14.19
C ALA A 430 -0.63 -2.45 15.07
N PRO A 431 -1.74 -1.75 14.74
CA PRO A 431 -2.98 -1.83 15.50
C PRO A 431 -3.64 -3.20 15.52
N LEU A 432 -3.33 -4.10 14.59
CA LEU A 432 -3.89 -5.46 14.60
C LEU A 432 -3.43 -6.30 15.81
N GLY A 433 -2.37 -5.89 16.50
CA GLY A 433 -1.78 -6.72 17.55
C GLY A 433 -1.10 -7.96 16.96
N GLN A 434 -1.33 -9.12 17.57
CA GLN A 434 -0.78 -10.41 17.14
C GLN A 434 -1.88 -11.47 17.03
N PRO A 435 -2.88 -11.29 16.14
CA PRO A 435 -3.89 -12.31 15.92
C PRO A 435 -3.26 -13.57 15.32
N GLY A 436 -3.85 -14.71 15.62
CA GLY A 436 -3.54 -15.92 14.87
C GLY A 436 -4.01 -15.77 13.42
N LEU A 437 -3.18 -16.18 12.46
CA LEU A 437 -3.49 -16.17 11.04
C LEU A 437 -3.30 -17.56 10.41
N ARG A 438 -4.15 -17.90 9.43
CA ARG A 438 -3.92 -19.05 8.54
C ARG A 438 -2.93 -18.71 7.45
N GLY A 439 -2.91 -17.46 6.97
CA GLY A 439 -2.00 -16.98 5.95
C GLY A 439 -2.24 -15.52 5.58
N ILE A 440 -1.40 -15.03 4.70
CA ILE A 440 -1.39 -13.65 4.21
C ILE A 440 -1.51 -13.67 2.70
N LEU A 441 -2.40 -12.84 2.13
CA LEU A 441 -2.46 -12.53 0.72
C LEU A 441 -1.80 -11.19 0.50
N TRP A 442 -0.84 -11.13 -0.44
CA TRP A 442 -0.10 -9.91 -0.78
C TRP A 442 -0.28 -9.58 -2.25
N TYR A 443 -0.92 -8.44 -2.57
CA TYR A 443 -1.05 -7.95 -3.94
C TYR A 443 -0.58 -6.50 -4.02
N GLN A 444 0.68 -6.33 -4.39
CA GLN A 444 1.39 -5.05 -4.47
C GLN A 444 2.60 -5.21 -5.40
N GLY A 445 3.08 -4.12 -5.95
CA GLY A 445 4.30 -4.06 -6.74
C GLY A 445 4.29 -2.92 -7.76
N GLU A 446 3.13 -2.48 -8.20
CA GLU A 446 2.94 -1.44 -9.21
C GLU A 446 3.66 -0.13 -8.83
N SER A 447 3.55 0.28 -7.58
CA SER A 447 4.21 1.50 -7.07
C SER A 447 5.72 1.34 -6.83
N ASN A 448 6.28 0.15 -7.04
CA ASN A 448 7.72 -0.14 -6.92
C ASN A 448 8.37 -0.45 -8.27
N THR A 449 7.67 -0.33 -9.39
CA THR A 449 8.21 -0.66 -10.72
C THR A 449 9.37 0.26 -11.14
N GLY A 450 9.42 1.49 -10.64
CA GLY A 450 10.56 2.38 -10.82
C GLY A 450 11.85 1.93 -10.10
N ASP A 451 11.76 0.95 -9.17
CA ASP A 451 12.87 0.35 -8.42
C ASP A 451 12.72 -1.18 -8.35
N GLY A 452 12.33 -1.79 -9.47
CA GLY A 452 12.02 -3.22 -9.56
C GLY A 452 13.18 -4.13 -9.17
N ALA A 453 14.41 -3.71 -9.42
CA ALA A 453 15.62 -4.45 -9.06
C ALA A 453 15.75 -4.68 -7.54
N ALA A 454 15.32 -3.73 -6.71
CA ALA A 454 15.38 -3.83 -5.25
C ALA A 454 14.18 -4.61 -4.65
N TYR A 455 13.13 -4.86 -5.44
CA TYR A 455 11.88 -5.39 -4.93
C TYR A 455 12.02 -6.77 -4.24
N ALA A 456 12.90 -7.63 -4.72
CA ALA A 456 13.15 -8.94 -4.09
C ALA A 456 13.66 -8.82 -2.64
N VAL A 457 14.55 -7.88 -2.38
CA VAL A 457 15.07 -7.60 -1.02
C VAL A 457 13.95 -7.05 -0.15
N ARG A 458 13.14 -6.13 -0.69
CA ARG A 458 11.99 -5.54 0.02
C ARG A 458 10.95 -6.60 0.38
N LEU A 459 10.60 -7.48 -0.55
CA LEU A 459 9.58 -8.51 -0.35
C LEU A 459 10.03 -9.57 0.68
N ARG A 460 11.32 -9.98 0.66
CA ARG A 460 11.88 -10.82 1.72
C ARG A 460 11.81 -10.12 3.08
N GLY A 461 12.19 -8.85 3.13
CA GLY A 461 12.14 -8.05 4.35
C GLY A 461 10.74 -7.95 4.94
N LEU A 462 9.72 -7.70 4.12
CA LEU A 462 8.32 -7.66 4.54
C LEU A 462 7.85 -9.04 5.03
N ARG A 463 8.15 -10.12 4.30
CA ARG A 463 7.82 -11.49 4.69
C ARG A 463 8.37 -11.83 6.07
N ASP A 464 9.64 -11.58 6.27
CA ASP A 464 10.34 -11.92 7.51
C ASP A 464 9.86 -11.06 8.69
N ASP A 465 9.56 -9.79 8.44
CA ASP A 465 8.99 -8.86 9.42
C ASP A 465 7.59 -9.30 9.87
N TRP A 466 6.72 -9.63 8.93
CA TRP A 466 5.36 -10.07 9.25
C TRP A 466 5.32 -11.47 9.86
N ARG A 467 6.25 -12.34 9.50
CA ARG A 467 6.41 -13.63 10.19
C ARG A 467 6.90 -13.48 11.63
N ALA A 468 7.79 -12.54 11.90
CA ALA A 468 8.19 -12.22 13.27
C ALA A 468 7.01 -11.74 14.13
N ARG A 469 6.01 -11.10 13.50
CA ARG A 469 4.84 -10.58 14.18
C ARG A 469 3.70 -11.61 14.32
N PHE A 470 3.35 -12.31 13.25
CA PHE A 470 2.16 -13.15 13.16
C PHE A 470 2.45 -14.66 13.28
N GLY A 471 3.70 -15.05 13.29
CA GLY A 471 4.14 -16.43 13.42
C GLY A 471 5.17 -16.84 12.36
N ALA A 472 6.24 -17.48 12.77
CA ALA A 472 7.44 -17.75 11.95
C ALA A 472 7.17 -18.52 10.65
N GLN A 473 6.08 -19.28 10.58
CA GLN A 473 5.71 -20.10 9.43
C GLN A 473 4.41 -19.66 8.76
N VAL A 474 3.90 -18.45 9.07
CA VAL A 474 2.68 -17.96 8.43
C VAL A 474 2.91 -17.89 6.90
N PRO A 475 2.07 -18.58 6.11
CA PRO A 475 2.21 -18.61 4.66
C PRO A 475 1.96 -17.23 4.04
N LEU A 476 2.78 -16.89 3.03
CA LEU A 476 2.64 -15.68 2.21
C LEU A 476 2.27 -16.08 0.78
N LEU A 477 1.06 -15.72 0.35
CA LEU A 477 0.59 -15.96 -1.01
C LEU A 477 0.66 -14.64 -1.77
N VAL A 478 1.57 -14.59 -2.74
CA VAL A 478 1.86 -13.38 -3.53
C VAL A 478 1.07 -13.43 -4.83
N VAL A 479 0.42 -12.33 -5.20
CA VAL A 479 -0.11 -12.13 -6.55
C VAL A 479 0.98 -11.51 -7.41
N GLN A 480 1.37 -12.21 -8.50
CA GLN A 480 2.26 -11.64 -9.49
C GLN A 480 1.53 -10.56 -10.30
N LEU A 481 2.19 -9.44 -10.58
CA LEU A 481 1.59 -8.31 -11.27
C LEU A 481 0.97 -8.70 -12.62
N ALA A 482 -0.23 -8.20 -12.87
CA ALA A 482 -0.93 -8.30 -14.15
C ALA A 482 -0.18 -7.53 -15.26
N GLY A 483 -0.49 -7.80 -16.53
CA GLY A 483 -0.03 -7.00 -17.66
C GLY A 483 -0.71 -5.63 -17.65
N TYR A 484 0.06 -4.56 -17.92
CA TYR A 484 -0.45 -3.20 -18.04
C TYR A 484 0.39 -2.42 -19.06
N GLY A 485 -0.23 -1.56 -19.85
CA GLY A 485 0.43 -0.82 -20.92
C GLY A 485 0.40 -1.54 -22.27
N GLN A 486 0.83 -0.84 -23.31
CA GLN A 486 0.83 -1.35 -24.66
C GLN A 486 1.87 -2.47 -24.84
N PRO A 487 1.56 -3.50 -25.65
CA PRO A 487 2.55 -4.50 -26.01
C PRO A 487 3.76 -3.86 -26.71
N PRO A 488 4.97 -4.25 -26.34
CA PRO A 488 6.17 -3.71 -26.97
C PRO A 488 6.40 -4.28 -28.38
N GLU A 489 6.94 -3.44 -29.29
CA GLU A 489 7.31 -3.88 -30.63
C GLU A 489 8.69 -4.57 -30.68
N ALA A 490 9.52 -4.32 -29.67
CA ALA A 490 10.87 -4.89 -29.52
C ALA A 490 11.14 -5.20 -28.04
N PRO A 491 12.10 -6.09 -27.73
CA PRO A 491 12.53 -6.32 -26.36
C PRO A 491 12.94 -5.02 -25.67
N MET A 492 12.53 -4.87 -24.41
CA MET A 492 12.77 -3.66 -23.61
C MET A 492 13.12 -3.99 -22.16
N GLU A 493 13.77 -3.06 -21.47
CA GLU A 493 13.83 -3.13 -20.01
C GLU A 493 12.50 -2.72 -19.42
N SER A 494 12.07 -3.45 -18.39
CA SER A 494 10.76 -3.26 -17.76
C SER A 494 10.87 -3.42 -16.25
N GLY A 495 10.53 -2.38 -15.53
CA GLY A 495 10.42 -2.43 -14.07
C GLY A 495 9.29 -3.37 -13.61
N TRP A 496 8.22 -3.48 -14.40
CA TRP A 496 7.13 -4.45 -14.16
C TRP A 496 7.62 -5.89 -14.25
N ALA A 497 8.42 -6.20 -15.28
CA ALA A 497 9.00 -7.52 -15.42
C ALA A 497 10.00 -7.83 -14.29
N GLN A 498 10.80 -6.85 -13.87
CA GLN A 498 11.70 -6.99 -12.71
C GLN A 498 10.94 -7.29 -11.42
N VAL A 499 9.83 -6.60 -11.15
CA VAL A 499 8.97 -6.88 -9.99
C VAL A 499 8.35 -8.27 -10.09
N ARG A 500 7.82 -8.69 -11.26
CA ARG A 500 7.28 -10.05 -11.46
C ARG A 500 8.33 -11.13 -11.21
N GLU A 501 9.55 -10.93 -11.69
CA GLU A 501 10.66 -11.85 -11.45
C GLU A 501 11.05 -11.90 -9.97
N ALA A 502 11.07 -10.76 -9.29
CA ALA A 502 11.30 -10.70 -7.85
C ALA A 502 10.22 -11.47 -7.06
N GLN A 503 8.94 -11.31 -7.42
CA GLN A 503 7.81 -12.04 -6.85
C GLN A 503 7.95 -13.55 -7.07
N ARG A 504 8.30 -13.98 -8.29
CA ARG A 504 8.53 -15.38 -8.65
C ARG A 504 9.65 -15.99 -7.82
N ARG A 505 10.80 -15.32 -7.75
CA ARG A 505 11.97 -15.81 -7.02
C ARG A 505 11.72 -15.95 -5.53
N VAL A 506 11.15 -14.91 -4.89
CA VAL A 506 10.87 -14.93 -3.45
C VAL A 506 9.83 -16.00 -3.09
N ALA A 507 8.84 -16.23 -3.95
CA ALA A 507 7.89 -17.32 -3.73
C ALA A 507 8.52 -18.72 -3.91
N ALA A 508 9.45 -18.88 -4.87
CA ALA A 508 10.13 -20.15 -5.12
C ALA A 508 11.17 -20.54 -4.05
N GLU A 509 11.74 -19.56 -3.36
CA GLU A 509 12.77 -19.76 -2.31
C GLU A 509 12.18 -20.30 -0.97
N ASP A 510 10.85 -20.32 -0.84
CA ASP A 510 10.20 -20.49 0.47
C ASP A 510 9.05 -21.51 0.40
N PRO A 511 9.13 -22.64 1.12
CA PRO A 511 8.07 -23.66 1.10
C PRO A 511 6.73 -23.19 1.70
N HIS A 512 6.72 -22.09 2.45
CA HIS A 512 5.53 -21.46 2.99
C HIS A 512 5.12 -20.21 2.17
N ALA A 513 5.62 -20.05 0.95
CA ALA A 513 5.18 -19.02 0.03
C ALA A 513 4.57 -19.63 -1.24
N GLY A 514 3.71 -18.88 -1.90
CA GLY A 514 3.10 -19.30 -3.14
C GLY A 514 2.82 -18.11 -4.06
N LEU A 515 2.73 -18.37 -5.37
CA LEU A 515 2.54 -17.36 -6.40
C LEU A 515 1.24 -17.60 -7.16
N ALA A 516 0.35 -16.61 -7.18
CA ALA A 516 -0.83 -16.59 -8.04
C ALA A 516 -0.57 -15.67 -9.23
N LEU A 517 -0.67 -16.19 -10.44
CA LEU A 517 -0.40 -15.44 -11.66
C LEU A 517 -1.59 -14.55 -12.05
N ALA A 518 -1.32 -13.33 -12.52
CA ALA A 518 -2.33 -12.43 -13.05
C ALA A 518 -1.98 -11.89 -14.45
N ILE A 519 -0.91 -12.39 -15.08
CA ILE A 519 -0.34 -11.85 -16.32
C ILE A 519 -1.34 -11.80 -17.48
N ASP A 520 -2.24 -12.77 -17.59
CA ASP A 520 -3.22 -12.94 -18.67
C ASP A 520 -4.60 -12.34 -18.37
N ILE A 521 -4.79 -11.81 -17.17
CA ILE A 521 -6.03 -11.12 -16.76
C ILE A 521 -5.84 -9.62 -16.59
N GLY A 522 -4.70 -9.08 -17.05
CA GLY A 522 -4.41 -7.65 -17.10
C GLY A 522 -5.21 -6.92 -18.17
N ASP A 523 -5.09 -5.60 -18.18
CA ASP A 523 -5.68 -4.70 -19.17
C ASP A 523 -4.63 -3.68 -19.61
N ALA A 524 -4.54 -3.39 -20.90
CA ALA A 524 -3.55 -2.45 -21.44
C ALA A 524 -3.83 -0.98 -21.04
N TYR A 525 -5.07 -0.65 -20.70
CA TYR A 525 -5.53 0.72 -20.43
C TYR A 525 -5.96 0.96 -19.00
N ASP A 526 -6.22 -0.10 -18.22
CA ASP A 526 -6.55 0.01 -16.79
C ASP A 526 -5.59 -0.86 -15.96
N ILE A 527 -4.82 -0.20 -15.11
CA ILE A 527 -3.92 -0.84 -14.13
C ILE A 527 -4.68 -1.75 -13.13
N HIS A 528 -6.01 -1.65 -13.09
CA HIS A 528 -6.89 -2.36 -12.16
C HIS A 528 -7.76 -3.41 -12.87
N PRO A 529 -7.19 -4.56 -13.30
CA PRO A 529 -7.95 -5.57 -14.01
C PRO A 529 -9.15 -6.05 -13.19
N PRO A 530 -10.39 -6.03 -13.77
CA PRO A 530 -11.60 -6.31 -13.02
C PRO A 530 -11.87 -7.81 -12.78
N ASN A 531 -11.14 -8.73 -13.44
CA ASN A 531 -11.35 -10.18 -13.32
C ASN A 531 -10.79 -10.75 -12.01
N LYS A 532 -11.32 -10.25 -10.87
CA LYS A 532 -10.91 -10.69 -9.54
C LYS A 532 -11.47 -12.08 -9.17
N GLN A 533 -12.50 -12.56 -9.86
CA GLN A 533 -13.03 -13.92 -9.72
C GLN A 533 -11.99 -14.96 -10.12
N GLU A 534 -11.34 -14.78 -11.29
CA GLU A 534 -10.28 -15.69 -11.73
C GLU A 534 -9.06 -15.61 -10.79
N LEU A 535 -8.69 -14.40 -10.36
CA LEU A 535 -7.64 -14.24 -9.36
C LEU A 535 -7.96 -14.99 -8.06
N GLY A 536 -9.20 -14.89 -7.57
CA GLY A 536 -9.66 -15.60 -6.38
C GLY A 536 -9.54 -17.12 -6.53
N ARG A 537 -9.90 -17.68 -7.71
CA ARG A 537 -9.71 -19.11 -8.02
C ARG A 537 -8.24 -19.52 -7.98
N ARG A 538 -7.35 -18.71 -8.55
CA ARG A 538 -5.90 -18.98 -8.56
C ARG A 538 -5.31 -18.91 -7.16
N LEU A 539 -5.63 -17.88 -6.38
CA LEU A 539 -5.21 -17.76 -4.99
C LEU A 539 -5.70 -18.95 -4.14
N ALA A 540 -6.97 -19.37 -4.30
CA ALA A 540 -7.50 -20.55 -3.60
C ALA A 540 -6.75 -21.83 -3.97
N ARG A 541 -6.37 -22.01 -5.25
CA ARG A 541 -5.55 -23.14 -5.70
C ARG A 541 -4.16 -23.12 -5.06
N VAL A 542 -3.51 -21.96 -5.03
CA VAL A 542 -2.21 -21.78 -4.36
C VAL A 542 -2.33 -22.08 -2.87
N ALA A 543 -3.38 -21.59 -2.19
CA ALA A 543 -3.61 -21.89 -0.78
C ALA A 543 -3.78 -23.39 -0.53
N ARG A 544 -4.59 -24.08 -1.34
CA ARG A 544 -4.78 -25.54 -1.22
C ARG A 544 -3.45 -26.30 -1.31
N ARG A 545 -2.56 -25.92 -2.21
CA ARG A 545 -1.23 -26.53 -2.36
C ARG A 545 -0.32 -26.19 -1.17
N VAL A 546 -0.15 -24.89 -0.87
CA VAL A 546 0.88 -24.40 0.07
C VAL A 546 0.43 -24.52 1.52
N VAL A 547 -0.85 -24.20 1.81
CA VAL A 547 -1.35 -24.09 3.19
C VAL A 547 -2.07 -25.35 3.65
N TYR A 548 -2.79 -26.03 2.74
CA TYR A 548 -3.54 -27.24 3.07
C TYR A 548 -2.88 -28.55 2.58
N GLY A 549 -1.72 -28.46 1.91
CA GLY A 549 -0.89 -29.60 1.57
C GLY A 549 -1.41 -30.50 0.46
N GLU A 550 -2.30 -30.01 -0.41
CA GLU A 550 -2.83 -30.74 -1.55
C GLU A 550 -1.78 -30.84 -2.69
N ARG A 551 -0.79 -31.69 -2.53
CA ARG A 551 0.37 -31.80 -3.43
C ARG A 551 0.04 -32.23 -4.85
N ALA A 552 -1.13 -32.82 -5.09
CA ALA A 552 -1.53 -33.35 -6.39
C ALA A 552 -2.02 -32.27 -7.39
N ILE A 553 -2.25 -31.04 -6.92
CA ILE A 553 -2.73 -29.94 -7.80
C ILE A 553 -1.56 -29.05 -8.20
N ALA A 554 -1.55 -28.61 -9.46
CA ALA A 554 -0.68 -27.55 -9.93
C ALA A 554 -1.12 -26.21 -9.27
N ALA A 555 -0.21 -25.53 -8.60
CA ALA A 555 -0.55 -24.33 -7.83
C ALA A 555 -0.74 -23.12 -8.73
N SER A 556 0.26 -22.83 -9.57
CA SER A 556 0.34 -21.57 -10.32
C SER A 556 0.07 -21.71 -11.81
N GLY A 557 0.38 -22.85 -12.43
CA GLY A 557 0.47 -23.08 -13.87
C GLY A 557 1.92 -23.33 -14.30
N PRO A 558 2.22 -23.48 -15.59
CA PRO A 558 3.57 -23.82 -16.06
C PRO A 558 4.62 -22.87 -15.50
N THR A 559 5.54 -23.40 -14.73
CA THR A 559 6.62 -22.66 -14.08
C THR A 559 7.95 -23.12 -14.63
N ALA A 560 8.70 -22.21 -15.27
CA ALA A 560 10.02 -22.52 -15.82
C ALA A 560 10.99 -22.91 -14.71
N ARG A 561 11.63 -24.08 -14.87
CA ARG A 561 12.54 -24.66 -13.90
C ARG A 561 14.00 -24.54 -14.34
N THR A 562 14.33 -25.02 -15.52
CA THR A 562 15.71 -25.02 -16.03
C THR A 562 15.78 -24.60 -17.48
N VAL A 563 16.91 -24.02 -17.87
CA VAL A 563 17.28 -23.70 -19.22
C VAL A 563 18.57 -24.44 -19.56
N SER A 564 18.60 -25.18 -20.67
CA SER A 564 19.74 -25.97 -21.08
C SER A 564 20.01 -25.91 -22.58
N ARG A 565 21.26 -26.11 -22.99
CA ARG A 565 21.66 -26.22 -24.40
C ARG A 565 21.38 -27.62 -24.94
N THR A 566 20.84 -27.70 -26.13
CA THR A 566 20.65 -28.96 -26.87
C THR A 566 21.11 -28.80 -28.33
N PRO A 567 21.31 -29.89 -29.07
CA PRO A 567 21.57 -29.79 -30.52
C PRO A 567 20.44 -29.09 -31.31
N ALA A 568 19.19 -29.14 -30.80
CA ALA A 568 18.03 -28.53 -31.43
C ALA A 568 17.82 -27.06 -31.06
N GLY A 569 18.64 -26.48 -30.16
CA GLY A 569 18.49 -25.13 -29.65
C GLY A 569 18.53 -25.05 -28.14
N ILE A 570 17.82 -24.11 -27.53
CA ILE A 570 17.74 -23.91 -26.08
C ILE A 570 16.46 -24.55 -25.57
N ARG A 571 16.57 -25.53 -24.69
CA ARG A 571 15.45 -26.22 -24.04
C ARG A 571 15.11 -25.57 -22.71
N ILE A 572 13.84 -25.33 -22.47
CA ILE A 572 13.28 -24.82 -21.21
C ILE A 572 12.32 -25.87 -20.66
N ALA A 573 12.63 -26.39 -19.48
CA ALA A 573 11.80 -27.37 -18.78
C ALA A 573 10.83 -26.68 -17.83
N PHE A 574 9.60 -27.20 -17.72
CA PHE A 574 8.55 -26.64 -16.91
C PHE A 574 8.03 -27.64 -15.87
N ASP A 575 7.73 -27.12 -14.67
CA ASP A 575 6.97 -27.79 -13.61
C ASP A 575 5.54 -27.22 -13.55
N ASP A 576 4.70 -27.78 -12.67
CA ASP A 576 3.30 -27.35 -12.42
C ASP A 576 2.40 -27.33 -13.69
N VAL A 577 2.69 -28.22 -14.65
CA VAL A 577 1.93 -28.35 -15.89
C VAL A 577 0.74 -29.30 -15.70
N THR A 578 -0.48 -28.83 -15.93
CA THR A 578 -1.67 -29.68 -15.92
C THR A 578 -1.95 -30.21 -17.34
N GLY A 579 -1.77 -31.52 -17.50
CA GLY A 579 -1.94 -32.20 -18.80
C GLY A 579 -0.72 -32.01 -19.72
N ALA A 580 -0.69 -30.98 -20.53
CA ALA A 580 0.43 -30.66 -21.43
C ALA A 580 0.53 -29.14 -21.65
N LEU A 581 1.70 -28.69 -22.10
CA LEU A 581 1.87 -27.32 -22.59
C LEU A 581 1.02 -27.10 -23.85
N ALA A 582 0.53 -25.89 -24.00
CA ALA A 582 -0.27 -25.42 -25.12
C ALA A 582 0.03 -23.96 -25.42
N THR A 583 -0.31 -23.51 -26.62
CA THR A 583 -0.23 -22.10 -27.00
C THR A 583 -1.59 -21.61 -27.50
N THR A 584 -1.82 -20.31 -27.42
CA THR A 584 -3.07 -19.68 -27.89
C THR A 584 -2.76 -18.76 -29.07
N GLY A 585 -3.45 -18.95 -30.19
CA GLY A 585 -3.46 -18.03 -31.34
C GLY A 585 -2.21 -18.03 -32.20
N ALA A 586 -1.26 -18.96 -32.02
CA ALA A 586 -0.04 -19.07 -32.81
C ALA A 586 0.43 -20.51 -32.92
N ASN A 587 1.32 -20.79 -33.90
CA ASN A 587 1.89 -22.13 -34.09
C ASN A 587 2.88 -22.53 -32.99
N GLY A 588 3.44 -21.56 -32.30
CA GLY A 588 4.33 -21.71 -31.15
C GLY A 588 4.11 -20.62 -30.10
N PRO A 589 4.69 -20.77 -28.89
CA PRO A 589 4.57 -19.76 -27.84
C PRO A 589 5.26 -18.44 -28.25
N ILE A 590 4.61 -17.31 -27.98
CA ILE A 590 5.11 -15.96 -28.21
C ILE A 590 5.56 -15.36 -26.88
N GLY A 591 6.55 -14.44 -26.90
CA GLY A 591 7.05 -13.69 -25.77
C GLY A 591 8.39 -14.16 -25.23
N PHE A 592 9.10 -15.03 -25.94
CA PHE A 592 10.45 -15.45 -25.58
C PHE A 592 11.50 -14.50 -26.15
N GLU A 593 12.49 -14.17 -25.31
CA GLU A 593 13.66 -13.37 -25.65
C GLU A 593 14.93 -14.13 -25.30
N LEU A 594 15.96 -13.96 -26.14
CA LEU A 594 17.32 -14.36 -25.86
C LEU A 594 18.18 -13.12 -25.70
N CYS A 595 18.85 -13.02 -24.57
CA CYS A 595 19.66 -11.87 -24.19
C CYS A 595 21.13 -12.25 -24.03
N ASP A 596 22.02 -11.24 -24.10
CA ASP A 596 23.39 -11.38 -23.66
C ASP A 596 23.49 -11.63 -22.14
N ALA A 597 24.71 -11.90 -21.65
CA ALA A 597 24.95 -12.21 -20.23
C ALA A 597 24.56 -11.06 -19.26
N GLN A 598 24.58 -9.83 -19.73
CA GLN A 598 24.20 -8.64 -18.97
C GLN A 598 22.76 -8.22 -19.19
N ALA A 599 22.02 -8.94 -20.05
CA ALA A 599 20.66 -8.64 -20.46
C ALA A 599 20.47 -7.23 -21.10
N ARG A 600 21.52 -6.71 -21.74
CA ARG A 600 21.51 -5.40 -22.40
C ARG A 600 21.08 -5.47 -23.86
N GLN A 601 21.31 -6.62 -24.51
CA GLN A 601 20.94 -6.86 -25.90
C GLN A 601 20.05 -8.12 -25.92
N CYS A 602 18.77 -7.93 -26.16
CA CYS A 602 17.78 -8.97 -26.26
C CYS A 602 17.16 -9.00 -27.67
N THR A 603 16.79 -10.18 -28.13
CA THR A 603 16.06 -10.39 -29.38
C THR A 603 14.92 -11.37 -29.16
N TYR A 604 13.77 -11.14 -29.79
CA TYR A 604 12.72 -12.15 -29.82
C TYR A 604 13.18 -13.39 -30.58
N VAL A 605 12.82 -14.57 -30.06
CA VAL A 605 13.19 -15.86 -30.66
C VAL A 605 11.97 -16.72 -30.86
N GLU A 606 11.98 -17.48 -31.96
CA GLU A 606 10.92 -18.46 -32.23
C GLU A 606 11.03 -19.61 -31.23
N ALA A 607 9.87 -20.02 -30.71
CA ALA A 607 9.73 -21.07 -29.72
C ALA A 607 8.76 -22.15 -30.20
N LEU A 608 9.10 -23.41 -29.96
CA LEU A 608 8.27 -24.58 -30.30
C LEU A 608 7.98 -25.39 -29.04
N LEU A 609 6.79 -25.98 -28.98
CA LEU A 609 6.46 -26.97 -27.96
C LEU A 609 7.11 -28.31 -28.32
N ASP A 610 7.81 -28.91 -27.35
CA ASP A 610 8.43 -30.24 -27.46
C ASP A 610 8.03 -31.08 -26.24
N GLY A 611 6.85 -31.68 -26.30
CA GLY A 611 6.27 -32.43 -25.19
C GLY A 611 6.00 -31.55 -23.96
N PRO A 612 6.66 -31.81 -22.81
CA PRO A 612 6.51 -30.98 -21.59
C PRO A 612 7.38 -29.72 -21.60
N ASP A 613 8.21 -29.51 -22.62
CA ASP A 613 9.22 -28.47 -22.68
C ASP A 613 8.94 -27.48 -23.84
N VAL A 614 9.66 -26.38 -23.82
CA VAL A 614 9.76 -25.42 -24.92
C VAL A 614 11.18 -25.43 -25.46
N VAL A 615 11.33 -25.42 -26.80
CA VAL A 615 12.62 -25.30 -27.48
C VAL A 615 12.67 -24.00 -28.26
N LEU A 616 13.64 -23.14 -27.93
CA LEU A 616 13.90 -21.92 -28.69
C LEU A 616 14.79 -22.24 -29.90
N GLN A 617 14.34 -21.81 -31.08
CA GLN A 617 15.10 -21.96 -32.33
C GLN A 617 16.09 -20.79 -32.47
N SER A 618 17.26 -20.95 -31.93
CA SER A 618 18.33 -19.93 -32.02
C SER A 618 19.67 -20.59 -32.29
N PRO A 619 20.57 -19.95 -33.08
CA PRO A 619 21.97 -20.35 -33.12
C PRO A 619 22.55 -20.32 -31.69
N GLN A 620 23.60 -21.13 -31.44
CA GLN A 620 24.16 -21.28 -30.10
C GLN A 620 24.50 -19.93 -29.47
N PRO A 621 23.86 -19.55 -28.36
CA PRO A 621 24.11 -18.28 -27.71
C PRO A 621 25.49 -18.28 -27.01
N ALA A 622 26.03 -17.10 -26.75
CA ALA A 622 27.24 -16.92 -25.97
C ALA A 622 27.09 -17.52 -24.54
N PRO A 623 28.22 -17.88 -23.88
CA PRO A 623 28.18 -18.25 -22.47
C PRO A 623 27.54 -17.15 -21.61
N GLY A 624 26.76 -17.55 -20.59
CA GLY A 624 26.06 -16.63 -19.68
C GLY A 624 24.81 -15.98 -20.26
N ALA A 625 24.40 -16.32 -21.48
CA ALA A 625 23.16 -15.80 -22.08
C ALA A 625 21.95 -16.05 -21.17
N ARG A 626 20.96 -15.18 -21.26
CA ARG A 626 19.72 -15.27 -20.50
C ARG A 626 18.53 -15.52 -21.41
N VAL A 627 17.59 -16.30 -20.91
CA VAL A 627 16.29 -16.49 -21.53
C VAL A 627 15.25 -15.75 -20.69
N ARG A 628 14.49 -14.90 -21.34
CA ARG A 628 13.33 -14.22 -20.78
C ARG A 628 12.04 -14.71 -21.43
N TYR A 629 10.97 -14.68 -20.67
CA TYR A 629 9.61 -14.91 -21.14
C TYR A 629 8.69 -13.82 -20.61
N CYS A 630 7.94 -13.18 -21.51
CA CYS A 630 7.00 -12.10 -21.17
C CYS A 630 7.63 -10.94 -20.40
N TRP A 631 8.79 -10.47 -20.86
CA TRP A 631 9.58 -9.43 -20.21
C TRP A 631 9.20 -8.04 -20.75
N ALA A 632 8.06 -7.51 -20.29
CA ALA A 632 7.57 -6.17 -20.61
C ALA A 632 6.51 -5.73 -19.60
N ASP A 633 6.05 -4.49 -19.67
CA ASP A 633 4.95 -3.98 -18.83
C ASP A 633 3.64 -4.68 -19.20
N GLY A 634 3.22 -4.60 -20.46
CA GLY A 634 2.06 -5.29 -21.04
C GLY A 634 2.44 -6.33 -22.10
N PRO A 635 3.10 -7.46 -21.76
CA PRO A 635 3.57 -8.41 -22.74
C PRO A 635 2.45 -9.25 -23.37
N ILE A 636 2.67 -9.73 -24.60
CA ILE A 636 1.86 -10.77 -25.20
C ILE A 636 2.42 -12.14 -24.77
N CYS A 637 1.66 -12.88 -23.97
CA CYS A 637 2.04 -14.18 -23.40
C CYS A 637 1.07 -15.27 -23.87
N THR A 638 1.53 -16.23 -24.65
CA THR A 638 0.62 -17.25 -25.24
C THR A 638 0.83 -18.66 -24.70
N LEU A 639 1.90 -18.92 -23.93
CA LEU A 639 2.16 -20.23 -23.34
C LEU A 639 1.21 -20.51 -22.17
N ARG A 640 0.57 -21.66 -22.20
CA ARG A 640 -0.39 -22.16 -21.20
C ARG A 640 -0.23 -23.65 -21.00
N ASP A 641 -0.95 -24.20 -20.05
CA ASP A 641 -1.23 -25.62 -20.01
C ASP A 641 -2.66 -25.93 -20.52
N ARG A 642 -3.01 -27.21 -20.59
CA ARG A 642 -4.35 -27.64 -21.05
C ARG A 642 -5.48 -27.30 -20.08
N SER A 643 -5.20 -26.93 -18.84
CA SER A 643 -6.21 -26.38 -17.92
C SER A 643 -6.55 -24.92 -18.22
N GLY A 644 -5.77 -24.27 -19.09
CA GLY A 644 -5.87 -22.84 -19.40
C GLY A 644 -5.04 -21.95 -18.46
N ALA A 645 -4.27 -22.51 -17.53
CA ALA A 645 -3.38 -21.74 -16.67
C ALA A 645 -2.21 -21.17 -17.48
N PRO A 646 -1.91 -19.86 -17.41
CA PRO A 646 -0.80 -19.25 -18.12
C PRO A 646 0.55 -19.66 -17.52
N ALA A 647 1.60 -19.66 -18.36
CA ALA A 647 2.96 -19.67 -17.83
C ALA A 647 3.33 -18.30 -17.29
N GLY A 648 3.96 -18.27 -16.12
CA GLY A 648 4.42 -17.03 -15.49
C GLY A 648 5.64 -16.44 -16.19
N PRO A 649 5.77 -15.09 -16.24
CA PRO A 649 6.98 -14.42 -16.67
C PRO A 649 8.21 -14.83 -15.86
N PHE A 650 9.37 -14.92 -16.54
CA PHE A 650 10.64 -15.26 -15.89
C PHE A 650 11.86 -14.75 -16.63
N GLU A 651 13.00 -14.69 -15.93
CA GLU A 651 14.35 -14.61 -16.48
C GLU A 651 15.20 -15.75 -15.89
N LEU A 652 15.84 -16.57 -16.73
CA LEU A 652 16.74 -17.64 -16.33
C LEU A 652 18.07 -17.54 -17.07
N SER A 653 19.18 -17.79 -16.37
CA SER A 653 20.51 -17.87 -16.98
C SER A 653 20.72 -19.26 -17.60
N LEU A 654 21.31 -19.29 -18.80
CA LEU A 654 21.56 -20.53 -19.52
C LEU A 654 22.60 -21.44 -18.86
N ASP A 655 23.49 -20.86 -18.03
CA ASP A 655 24.58 -21.57 -17.36
C ASP A 655 24.38 -21.63 -15.83
N ALA A 656 23.20 -21.26 -15.33
CA ALA A 656 22.89 -21.38 -13.91
C ALA A 656 22.70 -22.86 -13.52
N ALA A 657 23.29 -23.27 -12.40
CA ALA A 657 22.98 -24.56 -11.79
C ALA A 657 21.48 -24.66 -11.48
N GLU A 658 20.93 -25.85 -11.55
CA GLU A 658 19.52 -26.10 -11.16
C GLU A 658 19.24 -25.46 -9.79
N ILE A 659 18.15 -24.68 -9.70
CA ILE A 659 17.63 -24.24 -8.40
C ILE A 659 17.05 -25.49 -7.74
N PRO A 660 17.52 -25.86 -6.53
CA PRO A 660 17.11 -27.09 -5.86
C PRO A 660 15.63 -27.18 -5.53
#